data_0d52d33630cf0100219ccbb8112140a3
#
_entry.id   0d52d33630cf0100219ccbb8112140a3
#
_cell.length_a   1.000
_cell.length_b   1.000
_cell.length_c   1.000
_cell.angle_alpha   90.00
_cell.angle_beta   90.00
_cell.angle_gamma   90.00
#
_symmetry.space_group_name_H-M   'P 1'
#
loop_
_entity.id
_entity.type
_entity.pdbx_description
1 polymer ?
#
loop_
_entity_poly.entity_id
_entity_poly.type
_entity_poly.pdbx_seq_one_letter_code
_entity_poly.pdbx_strand_id
1 'polypeptide(L)'
;MTKFIIVVPSDAIRAGVLKSLEITKEHFKSEYNNVSYDYYQYDSEKISKVRDFATTNSIQIMVMTIAAFNKDKNNIYAFKDKFGEYRPIDLIAASKPIVIIDEPQSVDNTENAKEAIKNLNPLFILRYSATHREAYNQIYKLDAVDAYNQKLVKQIEVASIEDADFATIGTQPYIKVVEITPKLELSLELDVQDAKGKITRKIVKKIAKASDLQQKTNNEQYYGYIVEDYSRDYGVKFSVLDYEIAVGEAIGNQHSEELKTGVMLRLAIDNHIKRELNLAPRKIKVLSLFFINKVADYRLHENDAATDGWLAKLFIEQLKIVLQSSHGKRYLELCRNNFNLNLEDDCDLAKLHDGYFAKDKKGNYKDSKDDTQDSVAAYQLIMKDKELLLDQQTPLRFIFSHSALKEGWDNPNVFQVCVLQESSNTFKRRQQVGRGLRVCVNNFGERIKDDKINTLTVIAGESYNSFAANLQREYETDAKIKFGNVHPLVFAAQLLKIEPQLTLSEAKQLSQDIHEVLKVSQLITENNQLSEKCTKLLKVGAFELNNSLVKPYEELVAGMLTKLSNKLPIDNQRNKREIKLNSQVYLSPEFKKLWQKISPKTIYSVNLDSAELIKQSTTEINHQLQIEAQTLTVARAKLAIDESGISSELQHQDMISIHSSPQIDYVSKIVLATGLMRSSIITILQNIADTKRDMMATNANEFVTQVSNIINNTKAKLLINGIKYHKISELGLDGIEDHYAQTLIEDDLDHGYSEPNGASNLANAVNLGVNPEALGEKFLFDVLRYDSQVEFDFLRDALTLDKVKLIAKLPSWFKVNTPLGKYNPDWALLINKDGTDNIYFIAETKAANFATNGREVERAKTECGKLHFIDALQVDYKVGCDIKALN
;
A
#
# COMPACT_ATOMS: atom_id res chain seq x y z
N MET A 1 21.13 -24.86 18.84
CA MET A 1 20.74 -23.53 19.30
C MET A 1 19.24 -23.52 19.59
N THR A 2 18.86 -23.30 20.85
CA THR A 2 17.46 -23.44 21.28
C THR A 2 17.00 -22.30 22.18
N LYS A 3 17.86 -21.29 22.45
CA LYS A 3 17.56 -20.18 23.36
C LYS A 3 17.50 -18.86 22.62
N PHE A 4 16.36 -18.18 22.70
CA PHE A 4 16.10 -16.90 22.05
C PHE A 4 15.58 -15.89 23.05
N ILE A 5 16.05 -14.66 22.96
CA ILE A 5 15.54 -13.54 23.76
C ILE A 5 15.10 -12.44 22.80
N ILE A 6 13.83 -12.03 22.87
CA ILE A 6 13.32 -10.88 22.11
C ILE A 6 13.27 -9.68 23.06
N VAL A 7 14.05 -8.66 22.75
CA VAL A 7 14.11 -7.41 23.53
C VAL A 7 13.32 -6.35 22.79
N VAL A 8 12.35 -5.76 23.48
CA VAL A 8 11.45 -4.76 22.95
C VAL A 8 11.48 -3.48 23.77
N PRO A 9 11.15 -2.30 23.18
CA PRO A 9 11.20 -1.03 23.89
C PRO A 9 10.04 -0.82 24.90
N SER A 10 8.85 -1.39 24.66
CA SER A 10 7.65 -1.11 25.45
C SER A 10 6.80 -2.35 25.73
N ASP A 11 5.89 -2.23 26.69
CA ASP A 11 4.94 -3.29 27.05
C ASP A 11 3.90 -3.54 25.95
N ALA A 12 3.53 -2.53 25.19
CA ALA A 12 2.61 -2.67 24.07
C ALA A 12 3.21 -3.54 22.97
N ILE A 13 4.46 -3.31 22.59
CA ILE A 13 5.18 -4.15 21.62
C ILE A 13 5.37 -5.56 22.16
N ARG A 14 5.69 -5.71 23.44
CA ARG A 14 5.79 -7.02 24.09
C ARG A 14 4.51 -7.83 23.96
N ALA A 15 3.36 -7.21 24.23
CA ALA A 15 2.06 -7.87 24.06
C ALA A 15 1.82 -8.30 22.60
N GLY A 16 2.17 -7.46 21.64
CA GLY A 16 2.08 -7.77 20.21
C GLY A 16 2.98 -8.96 19.81
N VAL A 17 4.22 -8.99 20.28
CA VAL A 17 5.17 -10.10 20.04
C VAL A 17 4.64 -11.41 20.63
N LEU A 18 4.16 -11.39 21.89
CA LEU A 18 3.58 -12.59 22.53
C LEU A 18 2.36 -13.10 21.76
N LYS A 19 1.48 -12.20 21.29
CA LYS A 19 0.33 -12.58 20.46
C LYS A 19 0.75 -13.17 19.13
N SER A 20 1.77 -12.61 18.48
CA SER A 20 2.33 -13.16 17.23
C SER A 20 2.89 -14.57 17.44
N LEU A 21 3.63 -14.79 18.52
CA LEU A 21 4.14 -16.12 18.87
C LEU A 21 3.02 -17.13 19.16
N GLU A 22 1.92 -16.68 19.79
CA GLU A 22 0.73 -17.51 20.02
C GLU A 22 0.09 -17.95 18.70
N ILE A 23 -0.23 -16.99 17.83
CA ILE A 23 -0.93 -17.23 16.57
C ILE A 23 -0.10 -18.11 15.62
N THR A 24 1.20 -17.89 15.55
CA THR A 24 2.09 -18.60 14.62
C THR A 24 2.59 -19.95 15.11
N LYS A 25 2.34 -20.31 16.36
CA LYS A 25 2.88 -21.53 16.99
C LYS A 25 2.51 -22.82 16.23
N GLU A 26 1.24 -23.03 15.96
CA GLU A 26 0.76 -24.23 15.25
C GLU A 26 1.15 -24.18 13.76
N HIS A 27 1.18 -22.99 13.15
CA HIS A 27 1.68 -22.83 11.78
C HIS A 27 3.13 -23.29 11.65
N PHE A 28 4.04 -22.76 12.46
CA PHE A 28 5.45 -23.16 12.41
C PHE A 28 5.65 -24.62 12.80
N LYS A 29 4.88 -25.13 13.75
CA LYS A 29 4.92 -26.54 14.09
C LYS A 29 4.57 -27.43 12.88
N SER A 30 3.56 -27.05 12.08
CA SER A 30 3.20 -27.78 10.86
C SER A 30 4.27 -27.69 9.76
N GLU A 31 4.94 -26.53 9.62
CA GLU A 31 5.96 -26.28 8.60
C GLU A 31 7.32 -26.95 8.92
N TYR A 32 7.65 -27.09 10.20
CA TYR A 32 8.97 -27.57 10.65
C TYR A 32 8.92 -28.91 11.38
N ASN A 33 8.33 -29.94 10.76
CA ASN A 33 8.35 -31.34 11.22
C ASN A 33 7.86 -31.52 12.67
N ASN A 34 6.79 -30.82 13.06
CA ASN A 34 6.24 -30.83 14.41
C ASN A 34 7.17 -30.29 15.51
N VAL A 35 8.23 -29.57 15.15
CA VAL A 35 9.05 -28.87 16.14
C VAL A 35 8.26 -27.75 16.76
N SER A 36 8.07 -27.80 18.07
CA SER A 36 7.35 -26.78 18.82
C SER A 36 8.34 -25.89 19.57
N TYR A 37 7.92 -24.67 19.85
CA TYR A 37 8.63 -23.77 20.76
C TYR A 37 7.73 -23.37 21.92
N ASP A 38 8.36 -23.11 23.07
CA ASP A 38 7.72 -22.50 24.23
C ASP A 38 8.12 -21.03 24.30
N TYR A 39 7.17 -20.17 24.67
CA TYR A 39 7.42 -18.75 24.79
C TYR A 39 6.79 -18.20 26.06
N TYR A 40 7.39 -17.19 26.64
CA TYR A 40 6.87 -16.51 27.82
C TYR A 40 7.46 -15.12 27.99
N GLN A 41 6.72 -14.30 28.72
CA GLN A 41 7.18 -13.01 29.18
C GLN A 41 8.15 -13.18 30.34
N TYR A 42 9.28 -12.45 30.31
CA TYR A 42 10.12 -12.31 31.51
C TYR A 42 9.32 -11.65 32.63
N ASP A 43 9.31 -12.30 33.78
CA ASP A 43 8.66 -11.83 34.99
C ASP A 43 9.63 -11.99 36.15
N SER A 44 9.96 -10.86 36.79
CA SER A 44 10.89 -10.83 37.91
C SER A 44 10.40 -11.60 39.16
N GLU A 45 9.11 -11.93 39.23
CA GLU A 45 8.51 -12.71 40.31
C GLU A 45 8.50 -14.23 40.01
N LYS A 46 8.43 -14.60 38.72
CA LYS A 46 8.39 -16.00 38.25
C LYS A 46 9.77 -16.52 37.83
N ILE A 47 10.71 -16.39 38.70
CA ILE A 47 12.13 -16.72 38.44
C ILE A 47 12.36 -18.17 38.05
N SER A 48 11.50 -19.13 38.45
CA SER A 48 11.60 -20.54 38.04
C SER A 48 11.63 -20.68 36.51
N LYS A 49 10.92 -19.86 35.77
CA LYS A 49 10.93 -19.86 34.31
C LYS A 49 12.31 -19.50 33.72
N VAL A 50 13.11 -18.68 34.37
CA VAL A 50 14.49 -18.39 33.95
C VAL A 50 15.38 -19.62 34.05
N ARG A 51 15.18 -20.43 35.07
CA ARG A 51 15.88 -21.70 35.24
C ARG A 51 15.49 -22.70 34.13
N ASP A 52 14.17 -22.79 33.86
CA ASP A 52 13.66 -23.64 32.80
C ASP A 52 14.19 -23.20 31.44
N PHE A 53 14.27 -21.87 31.18
CA PHE A 53 14.89 -21.32 29.99
C PHE A 53 16.34 -21.81 29.84
N ALA A 54 17.14 -21.77 30.89
CA ALA A 54 18.57 -22.13 30.80
C ALA A 54 18.78 -23.62 30.66
N THR A 55 17.95 -24.49 31.24
CA THR A 55 18.22 -25.92 31.42
C THR A 55 17.48 -26.83 30.45
N THR A 56 16.34 -26.43 29.87
CA THR A 56 15.58 -27.26 28.91
C THR A 56 16.28 -27.37 27.56
N ASN A 57 16.14 -28.51 26.88
CA ASN A 57 16.71 -28.72 25.53
C ASN A 57 15.76 -28.29 24.39
N SER A 58 14.52 -27.91 24.70
CA SER A 58 13.55 -27.39 23.71
C SER A 58 13.83 -25.95 23.32
N ILE A 59 13.23 -25.52 22.20
CA ILE A 59 13.26 -24.13 21.77
C ILE A 59 12.48 -23.28 22.78
N GLN A 60 13.18 -22.34 23.39
CA GLN A 60 12.63 -21.40 24.37
C GLN A 60 12.80 -19.96 23.89
N ILE A 61 11.72 -19.20 23.90
CA ILE A 61 11.69 -17.80 23.50
C ILE A 61 11.24 -16.95 24.71
N MET A 62 12.13 -16.13 25.22
CA MET A 62 11.83 -15.20 26.31
C MET A 62 11.65 -13.78 25.75
N VAL A 63 10.52 -13.14 26.04
CA VAL A 63 10.24 -11.77 25.61
C VAL A 63 10.37 -10.83 26.81
N MET A 64 11.19 -9.79 26.67
CA MET A 64 11.45 -8.86 27.75
C MET A 64 11.62 -7.42 27.25
N THR A 65 11.26 -6.46 28.09
CA THR A 65 11.55 -5.04 27.80
C THR A 65 12.95 -4.68 28.27
N ILE A 66 13.59 -3.70 27.60
CA ILE A 66 14.91 -3.21 28.01
C ILE A 66 14.91 -2.68 29.46
N ALA A 67 13.82 -2.09 29.92
CA ALA A 67 13.66 -1.59 31.28
C ALA A 67 13.76 -2.68 32.35
N ALA A 68 13.56 -3.96 31.99
CA ALA A 68 13.62 -5.08 32.92
C ALA A 68 15.05 -5.42 33.38
N PHE A 69 16.08 -4.96 32.65
CA PHE A 69 17.49 -5.34 32.92
C PHE A 69 18.54 -4.27 32.61
N ASN A 70 18.16 -3.02 32.31
CA ASN A 70 19.10 -1.93 32.00
C ASN A 70 19.59 -1.12 33.22
N LYS A 71 19.28 -1.56 34.43
CA LYS A 71 19.70 -0.91 35.69
C LYS A 71 20.21 -1.95 36.67
N ASP A 72 21.31 -1.65 37.39
CA ASP A 72 21.91 -2.58 38.34
C ASP A 72 20.97 -3.03 39.45
N LYS A 73 19.98 -2.22 39.81
CA LYS A 73 18.94 -2.54 40.79
C LYS A 73 17.83 -3.45 40.28
N ASN A 74 17.84 -3.82 39.01
CA ASN A 74 16.82 -4.74 38.48
C ASN A 74 16.99 -6.14 39.12
N ASN A 75 15.88 -6.79 39.38
CA ASN A 75 15.83 -8.10 40.05
C ASN A 75 16.62 -9.21 39.31
N ILE A 76 16.90 -9.04 38.05
CA ILE A 76 17.70 -9.98 37.23
C ILE A 76 19.16 -10.07 37.72
N TYR A 77 19.67 -9.01 38.35
CA TYR A 77 21.04 -8.95 38.92
C TYR A 77 21.09 -9.27 40.40
N ALA A 78 19.95 -9.44 41.07
CA ALA A 78 19.89 -9.74 42.49
C ALA A 78 20.12 -11.21 42.77
N PHE A 79 20.90 -11.52 43.82
CA PHE A 79 20.99 -12.89 44.35
C PHE A 79 19.65 -13.22 45.01
N LYS A 80 19.17 -14.45 44.78
CA LYS A 80 17.94 -14.96 45.38
C LYS A 80 18.15 -16.39 45.88
N ASP A 81 17.73 -16.65 47.09
CA ASP A 81 17.96 -17.94 47.80
C ASP A 81 17.53 -19.18 47.00
N LYS A 82 16.51 -19.01 46.11
CA LYS A 82 16.02 -20.10 45.24
C LYS A 82 16.99 -20.53 44.13
N PHE A 83 18.06 -19.76 43.86
CA PHE A 83 19.06 -20.04 42.82
C PHE A 83 20.44 -20.45 43.40
N GLY A 84 20.58 -20.47 44.74
CA GLY A 84 21.86 -20.70 45.39
C GLY A 84 22.81 -19.52 45.13
N GLU A 85 24.00 -19.80 44.64
CA GLU A 85 25.07 -18.79 44.40
C GLU A 85 24.91 -18.03 43.06
N TYR A 86 23.89 -18.32 42.22
CA TYR A 86 23.74 -17.71 40.88
C TYR A 86 22.66 -16.66 40.84
N ARG A 87 22.93 -15.57 40.09
CA ARG A 87 21.93 -14.56 39.73
C ARG A 87 21.13 -15.04 38.51
N PRO A 88 19.88 -14.60 38.29
CA PRO A 88 19.11 -14.91 37.08
C PRO A 88 19.88 -14.61 35.79
N ILE A 89 20.60 -13.49 35.73
CA ILE A 89 21.41 -13.07 34.58
C ILE A 89 22.53 -14.07 34.25
N ASP A 90 23.16 -14.69 35.28
CA ASP A 90 24.27 -15.64 35.10
C ASP A 90 23.76 -16.91 34.40
N LEU A 91 22.56 -17.38 34.73
CA LEU A 91 21.94 -18.53 34.08
C LEU A 91 21.59 -18.24 32.62
N ILE A 92 21.07 -17.04 32.36
CA ILE A 92 20.77 -16.58 30.99
C ILE A 92 22.07 -16.52 30.18
N ALA A 93 23.10 -15.87 30.71
CA ALA A 93 24.40 -15.68 30.06
C ALA A 93 25.08 -17.01 29.74
N ALA A 94 24.96 -17.99 30.65
CA ALA A 94 25.51 -19.36 30.46
C ALA A 94 24.86 -20.08 29.28
N SER A 95 23.62 -19.80 28.96
CA SER A 95 22.91 -20.42 27.84
C SER A 95 23.29 -19.85 26.45
N LYS A 96 24.07 -18.77 26.40
CA LYS A 96 24.48 -18.05 25.16
C LYS A 96 23.31 -17.87 24.19
N PRO A 97 22.28 -17.09 24.55
CA PRO A 97 21.08 -16.98 23.74
C PRO A 97 21.36 -16.20 22.44
N ILE A 98 20.52 -16.44 21.42
CA ILE A 98 20.38 -15.50 20.29
C ILE A 98 19.47 -14.37 20.76
N VAL A 99 19.98 -13.13 20.69
CA VAL A 99 19.19 -11.96 21.06
C VAL A 99 18.63 -11.30 19.81
N ILE A 100 17.32 -11.05 19.81
CA ILE A 100 16.59 -10.35 18.77
C ILE A 100 16.14 -9.02 19.35
N ILE A 101 16.53 -7.91 18.72
CA ILE A 101 16.17 -6.57 19.14
C ILE A 101 15.22 -5.99 18.12
N ASP A 102 14.01 -5.68 18.57
CA ASP A 102 13.02 -4.94 17.79
C ASP A 102 13.13 -3.45 18.10
N GLU A 103 13.15 -2.59 17.09
CA GLU A 103 13.35 -1.14 17.17
C GLU A 103 14.60 -0.75 17.97
N PRO A 104 15.81 -1.14 17.51
CA PRO A 104 17.07 -0.93 18.26
C PRO A 104 17.33 0.54 18.60
N GLN A 105 16.87 1.52 17.79
CA GLN A 105 16.98 2.94 18.09
C GLN A 105 16.24 3.34 19.38
N SER A 106 15.29 2.54 19.85
CA SER A 106 14.56 2.75 21.11
C SER A 106 15.06 1.82 22.24
N VAL A 107 15.78 0.76 21.90
CA VAL A 107 16.26 -0.26 22.84
C VAL A 107 17.71 -0.04 23.23
N ASP A 108 18.64 0.07 22.26
CA ASP A 108 20.09 0.13 22.50
C ASP A 108 20.72 1.51 22.24
N ASN A 109 19.96 2.57 22.53
CA ASN A 109 20.34 3.95 22.29
C ASN A 109 21.24 4.59 23.36
N THR A 110 21.50 3.89 24.45
CA THR A 110 22.35 4.35 25.57
C THR A 110 23.44 3.33 25.88
N GLU A 111 24.57 3.78 26.39
CA GLU A 111 25.67 2.89 26.78
C GLU A 111 25.23 1.85 27.84
N ASN A 112 24.42 2.25 28.83
CA ASN A 112 23.88 1.34 29.82
C ASN A 112 23.00 0.23 29.19
N ALA A 113 22.22 0.57 28.19
CA ALA A 113 21.40 -0.42 27.47
C ALA A 113 22.27 -1.38 26.64
N LYS A 114 23.30 -0.88 25.98
CA LYS A 114 24.26 -1.70 25.23
C LYS A 114 25.02 -2.66 26.16
N GLU A 115 25.44 -2.17 27.32
CA GLU A 115 26.11 -2.99 28.33
C GLU A 115 25.17 -4.05 28.90
N ALA A 116 23.94 -3.69 29.22
CA ALA A 116 22.91 -4.63 29.67
C ALA A 116 22.67 -5.78 28.66
N ILE A 117 22.58 -5.46 27.36
CA ILE A 117 22.46 -6.45 26.30
C ILE A 117 23.72 -7.33 26.22
N LYS A 118 24.91 -6.76 26.39
CA LYS A 118 26.18 -7.49 26.41
C LYS A 118 26.22 -8.47 27.61
N ASN A 119 25.64 -8.11 28.75
CA ASN A 119 25.58 -8.95 29.94
C ASN A 119 24.73 -10.20 29.75
N LEU A 120 23.82 -10.24 28.76
CA LEU A 120 23.12 -11.46 28.36
C LEU A 120 24.07 -12.48 27.71
N ASN A 121 25.30 -12.12 27.39
CA ASN A 121 26.31 -12.94 26.70
C ASN A 121 25.78 -13.58 25.40
N PRO A 122 25.20 -12.80 24.47
CA PRO A 122 24.56 -13.34 23.29
C PRO A 122 25.56 -14.05 22.36
N LEU A 123 25.13 -15.14 21.75
CA LEU A 123 25.88 -15.81 20.70
C LEU A 123 26.05 -14.86 19.49
N PHE A 124 24.96 -14.20 19.11
CA PHE A 124 24.90 -13.06 18.20
C PHE A 124 23.61 -12.29 18.42
N ILE A 125 23.51 -11.09 17.82
CA ILE A 125 22.38 -10.19 17.95
C ILE A 125 21.81 -9.91 16.57
N LEU A 126 20.49 -10.11 16.40
CA LEU A 126 19.73 -9.70 15.22
C LEU A 126 18.97 -8.40 15.54
N ARG A 127 19.18 -7.38 14.75
CA ARG A 127 18.50 -6.09 14.90
C ARG A 127 17.52 -5.88 13.75
N TYR A 128 16.25 -5.68 14.10
CA TYR A 128 15.17 -5.39 13.16
C TYR A 128 14.66 -3.98 13.37
N SER A 129 14.70 -3.16 12.34
CA SER A 129 14.15 -1.79 12.37
C SER A 129 13.88 -1.26 10.99
N ALA A 130 12.84 -0.43 10.88
CA ALA A 130 12.61 0.40 9.71
C ALA A 130 13.55 1.63 9.66
N THR A 131 14.17 2.02 10.79
CA THR A 131 14.88 3.29 10.97
C THR A 131 16.17 3.12 11.79
N HIS A 132 17.15 2.40 11.23
CA HIS A 132 18.46 2.27 11.86
C HIS A 132 19.20 3.61 11.91
N ARG A 133 19.69 4.00 13.09
CA ARG A 133 20.63 5.13 13.23
C ARG A 133 22.03 4.73 12.80
N GLU A 134 22.46 3.55 13.22
CA GLU A 134 23.74 2.95 12.90
C GLU A 134 23.50 1.55 12.32
N ALA A 135 24.09 1.26 11.18
CA ALA A 135 23.98 -0.06 10.57
C ALA A 135 25.18 -0.92 11.03
N TYR A 136 24.88 -1.96 11.81
CA TYR A 136 25.87 -2.96 12.20
C TYR A 136 25.76 -4.17 11.28
N ASN A 137 26.73 -4.38 10.39
CA ASN A 137 26.75 -5.55 9.49
C ASN A 137 25.39 -5.82 8.82
N GLN A 138 24.85 -4.80 8.13
CA GLN A 138 23.54 -4.90 7.49
C GLN A 138 23.53 -6.00 6.42
N ILE A 139 22.81 -7.10 6.67
CA ILE A 139 22.75 -8.27 5.78
C ILE A 139 21.53 -8.21 4.84
N TYR A 140 20.49 -7.48 5.21
CA TYR A 140 19.28 -7.34 4.40
C TYR A 140 18.70 -5.93 4.53
N LYS A 141 18.20 -5.39 3.42
CA LYS A 141 17.48 -4.12 3.36
C LYS A 141 16.29 -4.23 2.42
N LEU A 142 15.11 -3.91 2.92
CA LEU A 142 13.89 -3.70 2.14
C LEU A 142 13.44 -2.25 2.43
N ASP A 143 13.76 -1.33 1.56
CA ASP A 143 13.32 0.05 1.73
C ASP A 143 11.91 0.30 1.18
N ALA A 144 11.40 1.51 1.40
CA ALA A 144 10.03 1.87 0.99
C ALA A 144 9.83 1.79 -0.53
N VAL A 145 10.88 2.08 -1.31
CA VAL A 145 10.84 2.02 -2.78
C VAL A 145 10.81 0.57 -3.24
N ASP A 146 11.63 -0.30 -2.63
CA ASP A 146 11.62 -1.74 -2.91
C ASP A 146 10.25 -2.36 -2.56
N ALA A 147 9.70 -2.02 -1.39
CA ALA A 147 8.41 -2.51 -0.95
C ALA A 147 7.27 -2.07 -1.89
N TYR A 148 7.31 -0.82 -2.35
CA TYR A 148 6.34 -0.30 -3.32
C TYR A 148 6.45 -1.04 -4.66
N ASN A 149 7.64 -1.14 -5.25
CA ASN A 149 7.87 -1.79 -6.53
C ASN A 149 7.47 -3.28 -6.51
N GLN A 150 7.63 -3.94 -5.36
CA GLN A 150 7.21 -5.33 -5.15
C GLN A 150 5.72 -5.47 -4.78
N LYS A 151 4.96 -4.38 -4.73
CA LYS A 151 3.52 -4.35 -4.36
C LYS A 151 3.25 -4.96 -2.97
N LEU A 152 4.16 -4.75 -2.03
CA LEU A 152 4.06 -5.21 -0.65
C LEU A 152 3.33 -4.23 0.26
N VAL A 153 3.10 -3.00 -0.22
CA VAL A 153 2.47 -1.90 0.51
C VAL A 153 1.43 -1.20 -0.35
N LYS A 154 0.51 -0.47 0.29
CA LYS A 154 -0.45 0.41 -0.40
C LYS A 154 0.25 1.57 -1.09
N GLN A 155 -0.34 2.06 -2.16
CA GLN A 155 -0.01 3.36 -2.76
C GLN A 155 -0.43 4.50 -1.82
N ILE A 156 0.23 5.64 -1.93
CA ILE A 156 -0.09 6.82 -1.12
C ILE A 156 -0.76 7.85 -2.02
N GLU A 157 -1.94 8.30 -1.62
CA GLU A 157 -2.57 9.50 -2.16
C GLU A 157 -2.74 10.55 -1.07
N VAL A 158 -2.62 11.81 -1.43
CA VAL A 158 -2.77 12.93 -0.50
C VAL A 158 -4.00 13.73 -0.87
N ALA A 159 -4.90 13.89 0.10
CA ALA A 159 -5.99 14.83 0.07
C ALA A 159 -5.58 16.08 0.84
N SER A 160 -5.23 17.15 0.12
CA SER A 160 -4.88 18.42 0.71
C SER A 160 -6.10 19.35 0.77
N ILE A 161 -6.11 20.25 1.74
CA ILE A 161 -7.10 21.31 1.84
C ILE A 161 -6.54 22.54 1.14
N GLU A 162 -7.36 23.16 0.29
CA GLU A 162 -7.06 24.42 -0.37
C GLU A 162 -8.09 25.49 0.02
N ASP A 163 -7.76 26.74 -0.26
CA ASP A 163 -8.63 27.87 0.08
C ASP A 163 -10.05 27.76 -0.52
N ALA A 164 -10.20 27.09 -1.66
CA ALA A 164 -11.50 26.82 -2.27
C ALA A 164 -12.43 25.94 -1.41
N ASP A 165 -11.90 25.10 -0.54
CA ASP A 165 -12.69 24.22 0.34
C ASP A 165 -13.35 25.04 1.46
N PHE A 166 -12.70 26.14 1.86
CA PHE A 166 -13.25 27.05 2.86
C PHE A 166 -14.38 27.92 2.29
N ALA A 167 -14.34 28.23 0.99
CA ALA A 167 -15.37 29.01 0.31
C ALA A 167 -16.75 28.31 0.34
N THR A 168 -16.79 27.00 0.37
CA THR A 168 -18.04 26.21 0.42
C THR A 168 -18.74 26.24 1.79
N ILE A 169 -18.09 26.77 2.83
CA ILE A 169 -18.61 26.77 4.20
C ILE A 169 -19.17 28.17 4.60
N GLY A 170 -19.22 29.13 3.66
CA GLY A 170 -19.80 30.44 3.92
C GLY A 170 -19.00 31.30 4.90
N THR A 171 -17.68 31.30 4.82
CA THR A 171 -16.79 32.00 5.74
C THR A 171 -16.70 33.47 5.37
N GLN A 172 -16.88 34.37 6.35
CA GLN A 172 -16.57 35.78 6.20
C GLN A 172 -15.06 35.96 5.96
N PRO A 173 -14.62 36.83 5.08
CA PRO A 173 -13.21 37.13 4.87
C PRO A 173 -12.59 37.74 6.14
N TYR A 174 -11.30 37.50 6.35
CA TYR A 174 -10.62 38.06 7.52
C TYR A 174 -10.48 39.56 7.41
N ILE A 175 -11.02 40.25 8.39
CA ILE A 175 -10.91 41.70 8.58
C ILE A 175 -10.59 41.97 10.03
N LYS A 176 -9.43 42.59 10.30
CA LYS A 176 -9.10 43.09 11.63
C LYS A 176 -8.96 44.62 11.57
N VAL A 177 -9.66 45.31 12.44
CA VAL A 177 -9.50 46.75 12.60
C VAL A 177 -8.27 47.01 13.46
N VAL A 178 -7.15 47.37 12.81
CA VAL A 178 -5.89 47.60 13.51
C VAL A 178 -5.88 48.92 14.24
N GLU A 179 -6.28 49.98 13.56
CA GLU A 179 -6.23 51.35 14.11
C GLU A 179 -7.15 52.28 13.33
N ILE A 180 -7.80 53.21 14.05
CA ILE A 180 -8.40 54.41 13.51
C ILE A 180 -7.71 55.59 14.20
N THR A 181 -6.90 56.36 13.42
CA THR A 181 -6.12 57.47 13.98
C THR A 181 -7.01 58.63 14.40
N PRO A 182 -6.50 59.58 15.22
CA PRO A 182 -7.25 60.81 15.55
C PRO A 182 -7.63 61.67 14.33
N LYS A 183 -6.90 61.47 13.19
CA LYS A 183 -7.19 62.12 11.89
C LYS A 183 -8.16 61.34 11.03
N LEU A 184 -8.82 60.31 11.60
CA LEU A 184 -9.76 59.41 10.91
C LEU A 184 -9.10 58.68 9.74
N GLU A 185 -7.84 58.23 9.87
CA GLU A 185 -7.23 57.30 8.93
C GLU A 185 -7.43 55.87 9.45
N LEU A 186 -8.12 55.03 8.64
CA LEU A 186 -8.40 53.61 8.93
C LEU A 186 -7.29 52.70 8.43
N SER A 187 -6.83 51.78 9.29
CA SER A 187 -5.91 50.71 8.96
C SER A 187 -6.57 49.38 9.25
N LEU A 188 -6.66 48.49 8.24
CA LEU A 188 -7.18 47.15 8.36
C LEU A 188 -6.07 46.11 8.07
N GLU A 189 -6.06 45.03 8.78
CA GLU A 189 -5.28 43.84 8.43
C GLU A 189 -6.16 42.91 7.60
N LEU A 190 -5.74 42.63 6.37
CA LEU A 190 -6.50 41.93 5.35
C LEU A 190 -5.63 40.91 4.63
N ASP A 191 -6.25 39.90 4.03
CA ASP A 191 -5.60 38.90 3.19
C ASP A 191 -5.51 39.39 1.74
N VAL A 192 -4.31 39.86 1.31
CA VAL A 192 -4.06 40.49 0.03
C VAL A 192 -3.45 39.47 -0.94
N GLN A 193 -4.05 39.34 -2.15
CA GLN A 193 -3.56 38.48 -3.20
C GLN A 193 -2.60 39.23 -4.12
N ASP A 194 -1.44 38.66 -4.41
CA ASP A 194 -0.47 39.22 -5.36
C ASP A 194 -0.80 38.84 -6.82
N ALA A 195 -0.09 39.40 -7.77
CA ALA A 195 -0.26 39.13 -9.21
C ALA A 195 0.02 37.66 -9.62
N LYS A 196 0.59 36.85 -8.73
CA LYS A 196 0.84 35.41 -8.93
C LYS A 196 -0.21 34.53 -8.24
N GLY A 197 -1.24 35.11 -7.66
CA GLY A 197 -2.31 34.42 -6.96
C GLY A 197 -1.98 34.06 -5.49
N LYS A 198 -0.80 34.44 -4.97
CA LYS A 198 -0.41 34.14 -3.58
C LYS A 198 -1.07 35.11 -2.62
N ILE A 199 -1.81 34.61 -1.64
CA ILE A 199 -2.45 35.39 -0.58
C ILE A 199 -1.48 35.58 0.58
N THR A 200 -1.35 36.81 1.08
CA THR A 200 -0.54 37.16 2.24
C THR A 200 -1.27 38.17 3.10
N ARG A 201 -1.25 37.97 4.41
CA ARG A 201 -1.87 38.86 5.38
C ARG A 201 -1.04 40.12 5.54
N LYS A 202 -1.65 41.31 5.34
CA LYS A 202 -0.98 42.59 5.36
C LYS A 202 -1.86 43.68 5.99
N ILE A 203 -1.21 44.65 6.63
CA ILE A 203 -1.87 45.84 7.10
C ILE A 203 -2.00 46.81 5.94
N VAL A 204 -3.22 47.08 5.48
CA VAL A 204 -3.58 48.05 4.47
C VAL A 204 -3.96 49.33 5.21
N LYS A 205 -3.18 50.40 4.97
CA LYS A 205 -3.36 51.71 5.63
C LYS A 205 -4.15 52.67 4.77
N LYS A 206 -4.74 53.69 5.40
CA LYS A 206 -5.47 54.80 4.74
C LYS A 206 -6.64 54.36 3.88
N ILE A 207 -7.44 53.45 4.41
CA ILE A 207 -8.66 53.00 3.75
C ILE A 207 -9.72 54.09 3.95
N ALA A 208 -10.30 54.58 2.85
CA ALA A 208 -11.32 55.62 2.86
C ALA A 208 -12.74 55.01 2.96
N LYS A 209 -13.73 55.86 3.35
CA LYS A 209 -15.15 55.50 3.18
C LYS A 209 -15.45 55.19 1.72
N ALA A 210 -16.40 54.35 1.45
CA ALA A 210 -16.74 53.77 0.16
C ALA A 210 -15.62 52.96 -0.53
N SER A 211 -14.54 52.60 0.19
CA SER A 211 -13.53 51.69 -0.35
C SER A 211 -14.07 50.26 -0.45
N ASP A 212 -13.95 49.67 -1.62
CA ASP A 212 -14.21 48.26 -1.91
C ASP A 212 -12.97 47.44 -1.53
N LEU A 213 -13.13 46.55 -0.56
CA LEU A 213 -12.02 45.71 -0.07
C LEU A 213 -11.57 44.69 -1.12
N GLN A 214 -12.42 44.22 -2.01
CA GLN A 214 -12.01 43.33 -3.11
C GLN A 214 -10.99 44.01 -4.02
N GLN A 215 -11.25 45.24 -4.40
CA GLN A 215 -10.32 46.04 -5.22
C GLN A 215 -9.01 46.35 -4.50
N LYS A 216 -9.06 46.60 -3.19
CA LYS A 216 -7.88 46.92 -2.38
C LYS A 216 -6.99 45.73 -2.13
N THR A 217 -7.54 44.51 -2.09
CA THR A 217 -6.82 43.28 -1.77
C THR A 217 -6.57 42.41 -3.00
N ASN A 218 -7.22 42.67 -4.13
CA ASN A 218 -7.27 41.80 -5.30
C ASN A 218 -7.70 40.35 -4.95
N ASN A 219 -8.56 40.21 -3.92
CA ASN A 219 -9.00 38.91 -3.39
C ASN A 219 -10.54 38.86 -3.41
N GLU A 220 -11.08 37.90 -4.15
CA GLU A 220 -12.52 37.73 -4.37
C GLU A 220 -13.33 37.46 -3.10
N GLN A 221 -12.69 36.99 -2.03
CA GLN A 221 -13.35 36.76 -0.74
C GLN A 221 -13.97 38.06 -0.15
N TYR A 222 -13.43 39.22 -0.51
CA TYR A 222 -13.96 40.53 -0.08
C TYR A 222 -15.04 41.06 -0.99
N TYR A 223 -15.60 40.30 -1.90
CA TYR A 223 -16.70 40.75 -2.75
C TYR A 223 -17.88 41.27 -1.91
N GLY A 224 -18.28 42.52 -2.20
CA GLY A 224 -19.36 43.17 -1.48
C GLY A 224 -18.98 43.89 -0.17
N TYR A 225 -17.76 43.68 0.33
CA TYR A 225 -17.29 44.37 1.54
C TYR A 225 -16.84 45.79 1.24
N ILE A 226 -17.78 46.72 1.28
CA ILE A 226 -17.53 48.16 1.09
C ILE A 226 -17.55 48.84 2.48
N VAL A 227 -16.56 49.66 2.77
CA VAL A 227 -16.51 50.45 4.03
C VAL A 227 -17.57 51.55 4.00
N GLU A 228 -18.66 51.36 4.73
CA GLU A 228 -19.73 52.35 4.79
C GLU A 228 -19.33 53.54 5.67
N ASP A 229 -18.93 53.25 6.91
CA ASP A 229 -18.54 54.25 7.88
C ASP A 229 -17.54 53.73 8.88
N TYR A 230 -16.82 54.60 9.58
CA TYR A 230 -15.96 54.25 10.69
C TYR A 230 -15.70 55.41 11.64
N SER A 231 -15.58 55.09 12.93
CA SER A 231 -15.15 56.00 13.97
C SER A 231 -14.38 55.28 15.06
N ARG A 232 -13.70 56.04 15.93
CA ARG A 232 -12.98 55.48 17.06
C ARG A 232 -13.90 54.88 18.11
N ASP A 233 -15.14 55.31 18.18
CA ASP A 233 -16.09 54.95 19.24
C ASP A 233 -16.83 53.66 18.94
N TYR A 234 -17.20 53.42 17.70
CA TYR A 234 -17.93 52.20 17.31
C TYR A 234 -17.13 51.23 16.35
N GLY A 235 -15.97 51.69 15.86
CA GLY A 235 -15.19 50.83 14.93
C GLY A 235 -15.53 51.06 13.45
N VAL A 236 -15.66 50.00 12.68
CA VAL A 236 -15.89 50.04 11.22
C VAL A 236 -17.18 49.32 10.85
N LYS A 237 -18.00 49.97 10.01
CA LYS A 237 -19.21 49.40 9.42
C LYS A 237 -18.99 49.05 7.95
N PHE A 238 -19.41 47.82 7.58
CA PHE A 238 -19.34 47.32 6.20
C PHE A 238 -20.74 47.09 5.65
N SER A 239 -20.90 47.25 4.31
CA SER A 239 -22.15 47.09 3.58
C SER A 239 -22.85 45.72 3.75
N VAL A 240 -22.09 44.69 4.05
CA VAL A 240 -22.58 43.31 4.15
C VAL A 240 -22.75 42.81 5.59
N LEU A 241 -22.46 43.67 6.58
CA LEU A 241 -22.55 43.32 8.00
C LEU A 241 -23.60 44.14 8.72
N ASP A 242 -24.42 43.52 9.55
CA ASP A 242 -25.45 44.18 10.36
C ASP A 242 -24.89 44.78 11.68
N TYR A 243 -23.56 44.63 11.89
CA TYR A 243 -22.86 45.13 13.09
C TYR A 243 -21.53 45.80 12.73
N GLU A 244 -21.00 46.58 13.63
CA GLU A 244 -19.70 47.24 13.52
C GLU A 244 -18.59 46.36 14.15
N ILE A 245 -17.36 46.44 13.59
CA ILE A 245 -16.17 45.78 14.12
C ILE A 245 -15.37 46.81 14.90
N ALA A 246 -15.19 46.60 16.19
CA ALA A 246 -14.46 47.52 17.06
C ALA A 246 -12.95 47.55 16.74
N VAL A 247 -12.26 48.64 17.12
CA VAL A 247 -10.82 48.76 17.01
C VAL A 247 -10.11 47.69 17.86
N GLY A 248 -9.22 46.91 17.24
CA GLY A 248 -8.54 45.77 17.82
C GLY A 248 -9.26 44.45 17.61
N GLU A 249 -10.52 44.48 17.22
CA GLU A 249 -11.35 43.30 16.95
C GLU A 249 -11.13 42.77 15.52
N ALA A 250 -11.28 41.47 15.36
CA ALA A 250 -11.17 40.77 14.07
C ALA A 250 -12.43 39.93 13.83
N ILE A 251 -12.91 39.99 12.58
CA ILE A 251 -13.96 39.09 12.09
C ILE A 251 -13.40 38.23 10.97
N GLY A 252 -14.14 37.16 10.62
CA GLY A 252 -13.74 36.26 9.56
C GLY A 252 -12.41 35.59 9.91
N ASN A 253 -11.98 34.77 9.03
CA ASN A 253 -10.90 33.87 9.27
C ASN A 253 -9.61 34.50 9.80
N GLN A 254 -9.43 34.50 11.11
CA GLN A 254 -8.49 33.46 11.56
C GLN A 254 -9.12 32.16 11.11
N HIS A 255 -8.48 31.39 10.18
CA HIS A 255 -8.89 30.02 10.00
C HIS A 255 -8.80 29.41 11.39
N SER A 256 -9.92 29.44 12.14
CA SER A 256 -9.89 28.92 13.49
C SER A 256 -9.43 27.47 13.30
N GLU A 257 -8.54 27.02 14.13
CA GLU A 257 -8.06 25.61 14.09
C GLU A 257 -9.26 24.67 14.01
N GLU A 258 -10.39 25.06 14.60
CA GLU A 258 -11.69 24.38 14.55
C GLU A 258 -12.28 24.31 13.14
N LEU A 259 -12.26 25.41 12.38
CA LEU A 259 -12.81 25.42 11.02
C LEU A 259 -11.97 24.53 10.07
N LYS A 260 -10.65 24.69 10.12
CA LYS A 260 -9.70 23.84 9.37
C LYS A 260 -9.90 22.37 9.73
N THR A 261 -10.00 22.08 11.01
CA THR A 261 -10.27 20.73 11.52
C THR A 261 -11.62 20.21 11.06
N GLY A 262 -12.66 21.04 11.05
CA GLY A 262 -13.99 20.67 10.55
C GLY A 262 -13.99 20.29 9.08
N VAL A 263 -13.26 21.05 8.22
CA VAL A 263 -13.08 20.70 6.80
C VAL A 263 -12.32 19.39 6.65
N MET A 264 -11.24 19.19 7.39
CA MET A 264 -10.47 17.94 7.36
C MET A 264 -11.32 16.74 7.79
N LEU A 265 -12.11 16.89 8.84
CA LEU A 265 -13.01 15.84 9.31
C LEU A 265 -14.09 15.51 8.28
N ARG A 266 -14.71 16.53 7.66
CA ARG A 266 -15.73 16.34 6.62
C ARG A 266 -15.15 15.59 5.44
N LEU A 267 -13.97 15.98 4.94
CA LEU A 267 -13.28 15.32 3.85
C LEU A 267 -12.92 13.87 4.22
N ALA A 268 -12.45 13.65 5.45
CA ALA A 268 -12.12 12.31 5.93
C ALA A 268 -13.34 11.40 6.01
N ILE A 269 -14.44 11.90 6.51
CA ILE A 269 -15.70 11.14 6.64
C ILE A 269 -16.27 10.82 5.25
N ASP A 270 -16.28 11.80 4.36
CA ASP A 270 -16.75 11.63 2.98
C ASP A 270 -15.96 10.56 2.23
N ASN A 271 -14.63 10.64 2.26
CA ASN A 271 -13.75 9.64 1.66
C ASN A 271 -13.93 8.24 2.28
N HIS A 272 -14.11 8.16 3.60
CA HIS A 272 -14.34 6.89 4.28
C HIS A 272 -15.64 6.24 3.80
N ILE A 273 -16.74 6.99 3.79
CA ILE A 273 -18.06 6.49 3.40
C ILE A 273 -18.05 6.01 1.94
N LYS A 274 -17.51 6.80 1.02
CA LYS A 274 -17.36 6.40 -0.39
C LYS A 274 -16.56 5.11 -0.51
N ARG A 275 -15.46 5.00 0.21
CA ARG A 275 -14.60 3.81 0.17
C ARG A 275 -15.28 2.59 0.78
N GLU A 276 -15.98 2.73 1.91
CA GLU A 276 -16.67 1.60 2.54
C GLU A 276 -17.86 1.11 1.69
N LEU A 277 -18.60 2.00 1.02
CA LEU A 277 -19.62 1.63 0.03
C LEU A 277 -19.05 0.72 -1.07
N ASN A 278 -17.84 1.02 -1.56
CA ASN A 278 -17.16 0.23 -2.59
C ASN A 278 -16.63 -1.10 -2.09
N LEU A 279 -16.08 -1.14 -0.89
CA LEU A 279 -15.33 -2.29 -0.40
C LEU A 279 -16.19 -3.26 0.42
N ALA A 280 -17.34 -2.80 0.94
CA ALA A 280 -18.25 -3.64 1.70
C ALA A 280 -18.79 -4.87 0.93
N PRO A 281 -19.17 -4.76 -0.35
CA PRO A 281 -19.56 -5.93 -1.15
C PRO A 281 -18.45 -6.96 -1.31
N ARG A 282 -17.19 -6.53 -1.26
CA ARG A 282 -15.99 -7.38 -1.33
C ARG A 282 -15.59 -7.97 0.02
N LYS A 283 -16.39 -7.74 1.04
CA LYS A 283 -16.14 -8.17 2.43
C LYS A 283 -14.85 -7.59 3.01
N ILE A 284 -14.52 -6.36 2.61
CA ILE A 284 -13.38 -5.60 3.13
C ILE A 284 -13.91 -4.48 4.01
N LYS A 285 -13.52 -4.46 5.28
CA LYS A 285 -13.82 -3.37 6.20
C LYS A 285 -12.85 -2.22 6.01
N VAL A 286 -13.33 -1.00 6.15
CA VAL A 286 -12.54 0.22 6.08
C VAL A 286 -12.31 0.79 7.49
N LEU A 287 -11.09 1.21 7.80
CA LEU A 287 -10.74 1.93 9.02
C LEU A 287 -10.05 3.25 8.67
N SER A 288 -10.34 4.29 9.43
CA SER A 288 -9.71 5.61 9.35
C SER A 288 -9.05 5.97 10.66
N LEU A 289 -7.77 6.42 10.61
CA LEU A 289 -7.01 6.89 11.77
C LEU A 289 -6.93 8.40 11.81
N PHE A 290 -7.13 8.97 13.00
CA PHE A 290 -6.99 10.39 13.25
C PHE A 290 -5.91 10.62 14.32
N PHE A 291 -4.88 11.39 13.98
CA PHE A 291 -3.84 11.79 14.93
C PHE A 291 -4.13 13.19 15.44
N ILE A 292 -4.32 13.31 16.76
CA ILE A 292 -4.75 14.54 17.44
C ILE A 292 -3.64 15.16 18.31
N ASN A 293 -3.74 16.45 18.61
CA ASN A 293 -2.75 17.17 19.40
C ASN A 293 -2.84 16.86 20.90
N LYS A 294 -4.03 16.86 21.47
CA LYS A 294 -4.28 16.65 22.90
C LYS A 294 -5.44 15.70 23.10
N VAL A 295 -5.33 14.86 24.12
CA VAL A 295 -6.40 13.93 24.50
C VAL A 295 -7.64 14.69 24.95
N ALA A 296 -7.46 15.82 25.66
CA ALA A 296 -8.54 16.66 26.14
C ALA A 296 -9.41 17.25 25.01
N ASP A 297 -8.87 17.41 23.80
CA ASP A 297 -9.66 17.87 22.65
C ASP A 297 -10.76 16.86 22.28
N TYR A 298 -10.51 15.55 22.50
CA TYR A 298 -11.44 14.48 22.15
C TYR A 298 -12.23 13.93 23.33
N ARG A 299 -11.60 13.73 24.52
CA ARG A 299 -12.24 13.23 25.75
C ARG A 299 -11.84 14.08 26.94
N LEU A 300 -12.83 14.54 27.67
CA LEU A 300 -12.69 15.26 28.94
C LEU A 300 -13.05 14.35 30.10
N HIS A 301 -12.49 14.63 31.28
CA HIS A 301 -12.90 14.03 32.54
C HIS A 301 -13.52 15.13 33.43
N GLU A 302 -14.83 15.06 33.61
CA GLU A 302 -15.56 15.95 34.51
C GLU A 302 -16.34 15.10 35.51
N ASN A 303 -16.17 15.38 36.82
CA ASN A 303 -16.90 14.70 37.88
C ASN A 303 -16.89 13.16 37.83
N ASP A 304 -15.70 12.57 37.60
CA ASP A 304 -15.50 11.12 37.47
C ASP A 304 -16.20 10.44 36.25
N ALA A 305 -16.76 11.22 35.32
CA ALA A 305 -17.34 10.73 34.07
C ALA A 305 -16.53 11.22 32.87
N ALA A 306 -16.37 10.33 31.89
CA ALA A 306 -15.77 10.70 30.59
C ALA A 306 -16.83 11.40 29.73
N THR A 307 -16.53 12.62 29.28
CA THR A 307 -17.39 13.41 28.38
C THR A 307 -16.67 13.72 27.08
N ASP A 308 -17.43 14.01 26.03
CA ASP A 308 -16.87 14.34 24.72
C ASP A 308 -16.25 15.73 24.71
N GLY A 309 -14.99 15.81 24.26
CA GLY A 309 -14.33 17.07 23.98
C GLY A 309 -14.88 17.74 22.72
N TRP A 310 -14.39 18.93 22.42
CA TRP A 310 -14.86 19.72 21.27
C TRP A 310 -14.66 18.98 19.93
N LEU A 311 -13.57 18.25 19.78
CA LEU A 311 -13.24 17.51 18.57
C LEU A 311 -14.21 16.34 18.32
N ALA A 312 -14.60 15.60 19.36
CA ALA A 312 -15.57 14.51 19.22
C ALA A 312 -16.95 15.05 18.84
N LYS A 313 -17.36 16.18 19.44
CA LYS A 313 -18.60 16.86 19.09
C LYS A 313 -18.58 17.34 17.63
N LEU A 314 -17.49 18.00 17.21
CA LEU A 314 -17.30 18.46 15.84
C LEU A 314 -17.31 17.29 14.84
N PHE A 315 -16.69 16.15 15.19
CA PHE A 315 -16.71 14.95 14.35
C PHE A 315 -18.14 14.45 14.11
N ILE A 316 -18.94 14.32 15.17
CA ILE A 316 -20.36 13.90 15.06
C ILE A 316 -21.17 14.89 14.22
N GLU A 317 -20.94 16.19 14.37
CA GLU A 317 -21.59 17.21 13.56
C GLU A 317 -21.26 17.04 12.08
N GLN A 318 -19.97 16.90 11.72
CA GLN A 318 -19.53 16.70 10.35
C GLN A 318 -20.04 15.37 9.77
N LEU A 319 -20.08 14.31 10.59
CA LEU A 319 -20.64 13.02 10.18
C LEU A 319 -22.13 13.14 9.82
N LYS A 320 -22.95 13.80 10.66
CA LYS A 320 -24.37 14.06 10.38
C LYS A 320 -24.55 14.84 9.08
N ILE A 321 -23.69 15.82 8.79
CA ILE A 321 -23.75 16.58 7.53
C ILE A 321 -23.46 15.67 6.32
N VAL A 322 -22.42 14.85 6.38
CA VAL A 322 -22.07 13.97 5.26
C VAL A 322 -23.15 12.90 5.03
N LEU A 323 -23.76 12.37 6.10
CA LEU A 323 -24.85 11.40 5.99
C LEU A 323 -26.10 11.93 5.27
N GLN A 324 -26.27 13.25 5.15
CA GLN A 324 -27.37 13.86 4.37
C GLN A 324 -27.10 13.86 2.85
N SER A 325 -25.86 13.65 2.42
CA SER A 325 -25.51 13.59 1.01
C SER A 325 -26.09 12.34 0.31
N SER A 326 -26.04 12.29 -1.04
CA SER A 326 -26.54 11.15 -1.79
C SER A 326 -25.85 9.83 -1.43
N HIS A 327 -24.53 9.83 -1.33
CA HIS A 327 -23.78 8.65 -0.89
C HIS A 327 -23.92 8.40 0.61
N GLY A 328 -24.11 9.42 1.43
CA GLY A 328 -24.43 9.28 2.86
C GLY A 328 -25.73 8.51 3.09
N LYS A 329 -26.78 8.80 2.31
CA LYS A 329 -28.06 8.08 2.37
C LYS A 329 -27.89 6.59 1.99
N ARG A 330 -27.11 6.30 0.95
CA ARG A 330 -26.77 4.92 0.58
C ARG A 330 -25.97 4.21 1.68
N TYR A 331 -25.12 4.93 2.37
CA TYR A 331 -24.36 4.40 3.50
C TYR A 331 -25.27 4.08 4.71
N LEU A 332 -26.27 4.89 4.99
CA LEU A 332 -27.30 4.60 6.00
C LEU A 332 -28.01 3.28 5.71
N GLU A 333 -28.39 3.06 4.44
CA GLU A 333 -29.00 1.80 4.00
C GLU A 333 -28.04 0.61 4.13
N LEU A 334 -26.79 0.77 3.71
CA LEU A 334 -25.75 -0.24 3.88
C LEU A 334 -25.58 -0.64 5.35
N CYS A 335 -25.46 0.34 6.24
CA CYS A 335 -25.30 0.09 7.68
C CYS A 335 -26.50 -0.63 8.28
N ARG A 336 -27.72 -0.23 7.91
CA ARG A 336 -28.94 -0.86 8.39
C ARG A 336 -29.08 -2.29 7.91
N ASN A 337 -28.87 -2.52 6.60
CA ASN A 337 -29.13 -3.82 5.98
C ASN A 337 -28.01 -4.84 6.22
N ASN A 338 -26.74 -4.40 6.23
CA ASN A 338 -25.60 -5.30 6.25
C ASN A 338 -24.87 -5.34 7.58
N PHE A 339 -24.92 -4.28 8.38
CA PHE A 339 -24.14 -4.18 9.63
C PHE A 339 -25.02 -4.11 10.88
N ASN A 340 -26.34 -4.11 10.71
CA ASN A 340 -27.31 -4.01 11.81
C ASN A 340 -27.09 -2.75 12.68
N LEU A 341 -26.78 -1.62 12.03
CA LEU A 341 -26.54 -0.32 12.66
C LEU A 341 -27.57 0.70 12.14
N ASN A 342 -28.26 1.35 13.04
CA ASN A 342 -29.18 2.45 12.71
C ASN A 342 -28.50 3.80 13.03
N LEU A 343 -27.81 4.38 12.06
CA LEU A 343 -27.06 5.64 12.24
C LEU A 343 -27.95 6.89 12.34
N GLU A 344 -29.28 6.74 12.29
CA GLU A 344 -30.21 7.79 12.68
C GLU A 344 -30.39 7.85 14.22
N ASP A 345 -29.96 6.80 14.93
CA ASP A 345 -29.89 6.74 16.39
C ASP A 345 -28.49 7.22 16.87
N ASP A 346 -28.48 8.21 17.75
CA ASP A 346 -27.24 8.77 18.31
C ASP A 346 -26.41 7.71 19.06
N CYS A 347 -27.03 6.68 19.63
CA CYS A 347 -26.32 5.60 20.31
C CYS A 347 -25.52 4.72 19.33
N ASP A 348 -26.08 4.41 18.17
CA ASP A 348 -25.37 3.65 17.14
C ASP A 348 -24.33 4.52 16.42
N LEU A 349 -24.65 5.79 16.20
CA LEU A 349 -23.73 6.76 15.63
C LEU A 349 -22.46 6.91 16.47
N ALA A 350 -22.59 6.98 17.80
CA ALA A 350 -21.48 7.06 18.73
C ALA A 350 -20.57 5.81 18.71
N LYS A 351 -21.07 4.64 18.31
CA LYS A 351 -20.27 3.40 18.20
C LYS A 351 -19.30 3.41 17.03
N LEU A 352 -19.48 4.32 16.04
CA LEU A 352 -18.61 4.38 14.86
C LEU A 352 -17.22 4.91 15.17
N HIS A 353 -17.04 5.67 16.25
CA HIS A 353 -15.76 6.28 16.59
C HIS A 353 -15.37 6.06 18.05
N ASP A 354 -14.07 5.88 18.28
CA ASP A 354 -13.52 5.85 19.64
C ASP A 354 -12.06 6.32 19.64
N GLY A 355 -11.54 6.61 20.84
CA GLY A 355 -10.19 7.08 21.06
C GLY A 355 -9.31 6.08 21.79
N TYR A 356 -8.08 5.89 21.31
CA TYR A 356 -7.06 5.14 22.00
C TYR A 356 -6.06 6.09 22.67
N PHE A 357 -6.12 6.18 23.99
CA PHE A 357 -5.32 7.13 24.78
C PHE A 357 -4.73 6.48 26.03
N ALA A 358 -3.56 6.98 26.47
CA ALA A 358 -2.96 6.58 27.74
C ALA A 358 -3.80 7.08 28.94
N LYS A 359 -3.88 6.25 29.99
CA LYS A 359 -4.53 6.63 31.26
C LYS A 359 -3.51 6.64 32.41
N ASP A 360 -3.76 7.46 33.42
CA ASP A 360 -2.98 7.45 34.64
C ASP A 360 -3.44 6.34 35.62
N LYS A 361 -2.74 6.19 36.74
CA LYS A 361 -3.09 5.21 37.80
C LYS A 361 -4.47 5.41 38.42
N LYS A 362 -5.08 6.58 38.23
CA LYS A 362 -6.42 6.92 38.68
C LYS A 362 -7.50 6.74 37.60
N GLY A 363 -7.11 6.29 36.39
CA GLY A 363 -8.02 6.10 35.26
C GLY A 363 -8.25 7.33 34.40
N ASN A 364 -7.62 8.49 34.68
CA ASN A 364 -7.79 9.71 33.88
C ASN A 364 -6.94 9.67 32.63
N TYR A 365 -7.47 10.16 31.51
CA TYR A 365 -6.75 10.25 30.25
C TYR A 365 -5.57 11.25 30.34
N LYS A 366 -4.44 10.89 29.77
CA LYS A 366 -3.20 11.68 29.82
C LYS A 366 -2.57 11.87 28.45
N ASP A 367 -2.00 13.08 28.25
CA ASP A 367 -1.08 13.40 27.15
C ASP A 367 0.33 12.87 27.45
N SER A 368 0.49 11.65 27.95
CA SER A 368 1.80 11.14 28.36
C SER A 368 2.41 10.25 27.28
N LYS A 369 3.75 10.23 27.28
CA LYS A 369 4.54 9.35 26.42
C LYS A 369 4.65 7.91 26.95
N ASP A 370 4.19 7.66 28.18
CA ASP A 370 4.35 6.39 28.88
C ASP A 370 3.01 5.67 28.97
N ASP A 371 2.96 4.43 28.47
CA ASP A 371 1.82 3.52 28.52
C ASP A 371 1.59 3.06 29.96
N THR A 372 0.54 3.56 30.60
CA THR A 372 -0.02 2.92 31.77
C THR A 372 -1.40 2.38 31.42
N GLN A 373 -1.58 1.07 31.68
CA GLN A 373 -2.78 0.29 31.41
C GLN A 373 -4.05 0.93 31.98
N ASP A 374 -5.13 0.82 31.20
CA ASP A 374 -6.54 0.76 31.54
C ASP A 374 -7.47 1.76 30.87
N SER A 375 -7.78 1.49 29.60
CA SER A 375 -9.12 1.71 29.08
C SER A 375 -9.59 0.38 28.48
N VAL A 376 -10.34 -0.39 29.26
CA VAL A 376 -10.43 -1.83 29.07
C VAL A 376 -11.10 -2.24 27.75
N ALA A 377 -12.11 -1.53 27.25
CA ALA A 377 -12.86 -1.95 26.06
C ALA A 377 -12.20 -1.52 24.74
N ALA A 378 -11.85 -0.25 24.57
CA ALA A 378 -11.20 0.24 23.35
C ALA A 378 -9.77 -0.34 23.22
N TYR A 379 -9.05 -0.46 24.34
CA TYR A 379 -7.73 -1.11 24.34
C TYR A 379 -7.82 -2.57 23.93
N GLN A 380 -8.80 -3.32 24.47
CA GLN A 380 -8.96 -4.73 24.09
C GLN A 380 -9.25 -4.87 22.59
N LEU A 381 -10.22 -4.12 22.07
CA LEU A 381 -10.60 -4.17 20.68
C LEU A 381 -9.46 -3.72 19.74
N ILE A 382 -8.80 -2.61 20.04
CA ILE A 382 -7.78 -2.03 19.16
C ILE A 382 -6.46 -2.81 19.23
N MET A 383 -6.03 -3.24 20.42
CA MET A 383 -4.71 -3.83 20.62
C MET A 383 -4.70 -5.35 20.73
N LYS A 384 -5.68 -5.96 21.42
CA LYS A 384 -5.70 -7.41 21.67
C LYS A 384 -6.55 -8.16 20.65
N ASP A 385 -7.74 -7.65 20.35
CA ASP A 385 -8.71 -8.32 19.48
C ASP A 385 -8.72 -7.71 18.08
N LYS A 386 -7.52 -7.48 17.54
CA LYS A 386 -7.31 -6.85 16.22
C LYS A 386 -8.13 -7.50 15.10
N GLU A 387 -8.40 -8.79 15.20
CA GLU A 387 -9.20 -9.56 14.25
C GLU A 387 -10.66 -9.11 14.23
N LEU A 388 -11.22 -8.74 15.40
CA LEU A 388 -12.59 -8.18 15.47
C LEU A 388 -12.71 -6.85 14.74
N LEU A 389 -11.62 -6.07 14.64
CA LEU A 389 -11.61 -4.84 13.84
C LEU A 389 -11.70 -5.09 12.34
N LEU A 390 -11.42 -6.30 11.87
CA LEU A 390 -11.56 -6.68 10.46
C LEU A 390 -12.98 -7.16 10.14
N ASP A 391 -13.78 -7.48 11.17
CA ASP A 391 -15.16 -7.88 10.97
C ASP A 391 -16.04 -6.65 10.67
N GLN A 392 -16.80 -6.70 9.58
CA GLN A 392 -17.73 -5.65 9.17
C GLN A 392 -18.83 -5.41 10.20
N GLN A 393 -19.21 -6.41 11.00
CA GLN A 393 -20.23 -6.29 12.04
C GLN A 393 -19.76 -5.45 13.25
N THR A 394 -18.45 -5.36 13.48
CA THR A 394 -17.91 -4.50 14.53
C THR A 394 -18.15 -3.03 14.16
N PRO A 395 -18.83 -2.21 14.98
CA PRO A 395 -19.25 -0.85 14.60
C PRO A 395 -18.09 0.12 14.37
N LEU A 396 -16.99 0.00 15.12
CA LEU A 396 -15.88 0.95 15.11
C LEU A 396 -15.26 1.08 13.71
N ARG A 397 -15.20 2.34 13.19
CA ARG A 397 -14.65 2.72 11.88
C ARG A 397 -13.58 3.81 11.99
N PHE A 398 -13.75 4.74 12.91
CA PHE A 398 -12.93 5.92 13.08
C PHE A 398 -12.18 5.86 14.40
N ILE A 399 -10.85 5.82 14.35
CA ILE A 399 -9.99 5.64 15.52
C ILE A 399 -9.18 6.91 15.75
N PHE A 400 -9.36 7.55 16.90
CA PHE A 400 -8.60 8.73 17.31
C PHE A 400 -7.43 8.35 18.21
N SER A 401 -6.25 8.93 17.97
CA SER A 401 -5.06 8.64 18.77
C SER A 401 -4.17 9.87 18.92
N HIS A 402 -3.60 10.05 20.11
CA HIS A 402 -2.58 11.08 20.36
C HIS A 402 -1.17 10.53 20.14
N SER A 403 -0.74 9.63 20.98
CA SER A 403 0.62 9.07 20.95
C SER A 403 0.67 7.56 21.12
N ALA A 404 -0.41 6.97 21.59
CA ALA A 404 -0.43 5.59 22.06
C ALA A 404 -0.30 4.55 20.92
N LEU A 405 -0.69 4.89 19.70
CA LEU A 405 -0.48 4.02 18.52
C LEU A 405 0.90 4.19 17.87
N LYS A 406 1.90 4.74 18.59
CA LYS A 406 3.21 5.05 18.00
C LYS A 406 4.00 3.84 17.58
N GLU A 407 3.97 2.76 18.35
CA GLU A 407 4.80 1.58 18.13
C GLU A 407 3.97 0.29 18.27
N GLY A 408 4.20 -0.69 17.40
CA GLY A 408 3.63 -2.04 17.51
C GLY A 408 2.16 -2.23 17.08
N TRP A 409 1.36 -1.18 16.83
CA TRP A 409 0.02 -1.33 16.29
C TRP A 409 0.02 -1.34 14.77
N ASP A 410 -0.70 -2.30 14.21
CA ASP A 410 -0.83 -2.49 12.79
C ASP A 410 -2.18 -3.14 12.47
N ASN A 411 -2.88 -2.57 11.52
CA ASN A 411 -4.09 -3.16 10.97
C ASN A 411 -4.06 -3.01 9.44
N PRO A 412 -4.22 -4.10 8.67
CA PRO A 412 -4.14 -4.06 7.21
C PRO A 412 -5.26 -3.23 6.56
N ASN A 413 -6.39 -3.06 7.25
CA ASN A 413 -7.56 -2.39 6.70
C ASN A 413 -7.67 -0.91 7.08
N VAL A 414 -6.55 -0.28 7.48
CA VAL A 414 -6.44 1.16 7.52
C VAL A 414 -6.27 1.67 6.10
N PHE A 415 -7.24 2.43 5.62
CA PHE A 415 -7.24 3.02 4.27
C PHE A 415 -7.07 4.53 4.29
N GLN A 416 -7.17 5.15 5.46
CA GLN A 416 -7.07 6.57 5.60
C GLN A 416 -6.36 6.97 6.89
N VAL A 417 -5.51 7.98 6.77
CA VAL A 417 -4.82 8.64 7.89
C VAL A 417 -5.08 10.13 7.79
N CYS A 418 -5.73 10.69 8.81
CA CYS A 418 -5.95 12.12 8.94
C CYS A 418 -5.02 12.69 10.03
N VAL A 419 -4.15 13.61 9.65
CA VAL A 419 -3.17 14.22 10.56
C VAL A 419 -3.67 15.60 10.99
N LEU A 420 -4.36 15.65 12.14
CA LEU A 420 -4.86 16.88 12.74
C LEU A 420 -3.79 17.60 13.58
N GLN A 421 -2.62 16.98 13.75
CA GLN A 421 -1.49 17.53 14.47
C GLN A 421 -0.65 18.44 13.57
N GLU A 422 -0.30 19.63 14.04
CA GLU A 422 0.81 20.39 13.47
C GLU A 422 2.14 19.76 13.90
N SER A 423 2.78 19.00 13.04
CA SER A 423 4.07 18.38 13.31
C SER A 423 5.12 18.85 12.32
N SER A 424 6.08 19.62 12.82
CA SER A 424 7.32 19.94 12.09
C SER A 424 8.32 18.77 12.06
N ASN A 425 8.03 17.67 12.77
CA ASN A 425 8.94 16.54 12.87
C ASN A 425 8.61 15.48 11.78
N THR A 426 9.46 15.45 10.77
CA THR A 426 9.39 14.56 9.60
C THR A 426 9.35 13.08 9.99
N PHE A 427 10.16 12.65 10.94
CA PHE A 427 10.20 11.26 11.43
C PHE A 427 8.85 10.77 12.00
N LYS A 428 8.16 11.64 12.74
CA LYS A 428 6.86 11.33 13.32
C LYS A 428 5.78 11.12 12.24
N ARG A 429 5.84 11.93 11.18
CA ARG A 429 4.91 11.84 10.03
C ARG A 429 5.02 10.50 9.31
N ARG A 430 6.23 10.06 9.02
CA ARG A 430 6.48 8.77 8.37
C ARG A 430 5.94 7.60 9.20
N GLN A 431 6.13 7.62 10.51
CA GLN A 431 5.57 6.60 11.38
C GLN A 431 4.05 6.58 11.35
N GLN A 432 3.40 7.75 11.30
CA GLN A 432 1.94 7.87 11.21
C GLN A 432 1.41 7.31 9.88
N VAL A 433 2.01 7.70 8.75
CA VAL A 433 1.64 7.20 7.41
C VAL A 433 1.89 5.69 7.32
N GLY A 434 3.02 5.22 7.86
CA GLY A 434 3.40 3.81 7.86
C GLY A 434 2.35 2.86 8.45
N ARG A 435 1.50 3.34 9.38
CA ARG A 435 0.41 2.56 9.99
C ARG A 435 -0.66 2.11 8.99
N GLY A 436 -0.84 2.84 7.89
CA GLY A 436 -1.83 2.54 6.87
C GLY A 436 -1.30 1.79 5.64
N LEU A 437 0.00 1.53 5.53
CA LEU A 437 0.61 1.03 4.30
C LEU A 437 0.44 -0.48 4.05
N ARG A 438 -0.02 -1.26 5.02
CA ARG A 438 -0.19 -2.71 4.83
C ARG A 438 -1.25 -3.03 3.78
N VAL A 439 -0.98 -4.01 2.94
CA VAL A 439 -1.94 -4.57 1.97
C VAL A 439 -3.17 -5.09 2.71
N CYS A 440 -4.36 -4.73 2.26
CA CYS A 440 -5.62 -5.07 2.93
C CYS A 440 -5.98 -6.56 2.84
N VAL A 441 -6.86 -6.98 3.75
CA VAL A 441 -7.45 -8.31 3.79
C VAL A 441 -8.98 -8.24 3.79
N ASN A 442 -9.61 -9.29 3.27
CA ASN A 442 -11.07 -9.46 3.41
C ASN A 442 -11.42 -10.15 4.75
N ASN A 443 -12.70 -10.36 5.03
CA ASN A 443 -13.20 -11.04 6.24
C ASN A 443 -12.70 -12.49 6.39
N PHE A 444 -12.16 -13.09 5.32
CA PHE A 444 -11.62 -14.44 5.35
C PHE A 444 -10.11 -14.47 5.62
N GLY A 445 -9.48 -13.29 5.84
CA GLY A 445 -8.04 -13.16 6.04
C GLY A 445 -7.21 -13.21 4.76
N GLU A 446 -7.84 -13.24 3.59
CA GLU A 446 -7.14 -13.28 2.30
C GLU A 446 -6.60 -11.89 1.93
N ARG A 447 -5.33 -11.81 1.56
CA ARG A 447 -4.72 -10.56 1.06
C ARG A 447 -5.22 -10.23 -0.32
N ILE A 448 -5.66 -9.01 -0.50
CA ILE A 448 -6.14 -8.50 -1.78
C ILE A 448 -4.96 -7.84 -2.51
N LYS A 449 -4.52 -8.45 -3.60
CA LYS A 449 -3.40 -7.95 -4.42
C LYS A 449 -3.90 -7.08 -5.59
N ASP A 450 -4.79 -6.14 -5.30
CA ASP A 450 -5.32 -5.20 -6.28
C ASP A 450 -4.80 -3.79 -5.93
N ASP A 451 -4.00 -3.20 -6.83
CA ASP A 451 -3.38 -1.89 -6.61
C ASP A 451 -4.43 -0.78 -6.50
N LYS A 452 -5.58 -0.94 -7.16
CA LYS A 452 -6.69 0.02 -7.12
C LYS A 452 -7.36 0.06 -5.74
N ILE A 453 -7.42 -1.10 -5.07
CA ILE A 453 -7.96 -1.20 -3.71
C ILE A 453 -6.92 -0.74 -2.69
N ASN A 454 -5.66 -1.12 -2.92
CA ASN A 454 -4.57 -0.84 -2.00
C ASN A 454 -4.02 0.58 -2.15
N THR A 455 -4.85 1.57 -1.83
CA THR A 455 -4.48 2.97 -1.76
C THR A 455 -4.74 3.52 -0.35
N LEU A 456 -3.75 4.17 0.22
CA LEU A 456 -3.85 4.87 1.51
C LEU A 456 -4.06 6.36 1.25
N THR A 457 -5.19 6.90 1.67
CA THR A 457 -5.45 8.34 1.63
C THR A 457 -4.86 9.02 2.85
N VAL A 458 -3.99 10.00 2.66
CA VAL A 458 -3.45 10.85 3.72
C VAL A 458 -4.07 12.24 3.62
N ILE A 459 -4.78 12.64 4.68
CA ILE A 459 -5.37 13.98 4.80
C ILE A 459 -4.44 14.83 5.67
N ALA A 460 -3.90 15.90 5.09
CA ALA A 460 -2.97 16.80 5.75
C ALA A 460 -3.44 18.25 5.63
N GLY A 461 -3.16 19.03 6.67
CA GLY A 461 -3.48 20.47 6.69
C GLY A 461 -2.48 21.35 5.91
N GLU A 462 -1.49 20.77 5.25
CA GLU A 462 -0.53 21.46 4.38
C GLU A 462 -0.82 21.14 2.91
N SER A 463 -0.30 21.97 2.00
CA SER A 463 -0.48 21.74 0.57
C SER A 463 0.10 20.38 0.12
N TYR A 464 -0.50 19.79 -0.92
CA TYR A 464 -0.02 18.55 -1.52
C TYR A 464 1.47 18.63 -1.89
N ASN A 465 1.90 19.72 -2.52
CA ASN A 465 3.30 19.88 -2.95
C ASN A 465 4.28 19.88 -1.76
N SER A 466 3.92 20.54 -0.66
CA SER A 466 4.71 20.56 0.55
C SER A 466 4.79 19.17 1.19
N PHE A 467 3.66 18.50 1.35
CA PHE A 467 3.60 17.16 1.93
C PHE A 467 4.37 16.14 1.09
N ALA A 468 4.13 16.10 -0.21
CA ALA A 468 4.78 15.16 -1.13
C ALA A 468 6.30 15.39 -1.19
N ALA A 469 6.76 16.65 -1.27
CA ALA A 469 8.18 16.98 -1.29
C ALA A 469 8.89 16.59 0.03
N ASN A 470 8.24 16.80 1.17
CA ASN A 470 8.79 16.43 2.47
C ASN A 470 8.88 14.91 2.61
N LEU A 471 7.82 14.18 2.28
CA LEU A 471 7.79 12.73 2.33
C LEU A 471 8.82 12.11 1.37
N GLN A 472 8.92 12.63 0.14
CA GLN A 472 9.92 12.21 -0.85
C GLN A 472 11.34 12.39 -0.33
N ARG A 473 11.65 13.53 0.29
CA ARG A 473 12.98 13.82 0.87
C ARG A 473 13.34 12.87 2.01
N GLU A 474 12.34 12.48 2.83
CA GLU A 474 12.54 11.50 3.88
C GLU A 474 12.92 10.13 3.32
N TYR A 475 12.23 9.69 2.26
CA TYR A 475 12.54 8.43 1.60
C TYR A 475 13.92 8.45 0.92
N GLU A 476 14.32 9.56 0.30
CA GLU A 476 15.66 9.73 -0.27
C GLU A 476 16.75 9.61 0.80
N THR A 477 16.52 10.23 1.96
CA THR A 477 17.46 10.19 3.09
C THR A 477 17.61 8.78 3.64
N ASP A 478 16.51 8.06 3.77
CA ASP A 478 16.45 6.70 4.31
C ASP A 478 17.05 5.67 3.34
N ALA A 479 16.69 5.77 2.09
CA ALA A 479 17.22 4.92 1.03
C ALA A 479 18.69 5.24 0.71
N LYS A 480 19.21 6.40 1.17
CA LYS A 480 20.53 6.95 0.82
C LYS A 480 20.73 7.07 -0.70
N ILE A 481 19.66 7.41 -1.41
CA ILE A 481 19.64 7.65 -2.84
C ILE A 481 19.02 9.03 -3.10
N LYS A 482 19.32 9.60 -4.26
CA LYS A 482 18.67 10.81 -4.76
C LYS A 482 17.95 10.43 -6.05
N PHE A 483 16.62 10.41 -6.02
CA PHE A 483 15.83 10.03 -7.17
C PHE A 483 16.14 10.89 -8.39
N GLY A 484 16.20 10.24 -9.55
CA GLY A 484 16.56 10.88 -10.79
C GLY A 484 18.05 11.18 -10.97
N ASN A 485 18.89 10.99 -9.94
CA ASN A 485 20.33 11.25 -10.02
C ASN A 485 21.14 9.95 -9.99
N VAL A 486 22.00 9.77 -10.99
CA VAL A 486 22.84 8.59 -11.14
C VAL A 486 24.26 8.98 -10.75
N HIS A 487 24.62 8.76 -9.48
CA HIS A 487 26.00 9.02 -9.01
C HIS A 487 26.97 8.04 -9.67
N PRO A 488 28.22 8.46 -10.07
CA PRO A 488 29.18 7.57 -10.75
C PRO A 488 29.50 6.26 -10.03
N LEU A 489 29.38 6.23 -8.70
CA LEU A 489 29.65 5.03 -7.89
C LEU A 489 28.41 4.26 -7.46
N VAL A 490 27.22 4.57 -8.03
CA VAL A 490 25.95 3.98 -7.59
C VAL A 490 25.90 2.48 -7.82
N PHE A 491 26.58 1.98 -8.85
CA PHE A 491 26.59 0.56 -9.21
C PHE A 491 27.61 -0.27 -8.41
N ALA A 492 28.63 0.35 -7.82
CA ALA A 492 29.78 -0.34 -7.24
C ALA A 492 29.41 -1.39 -6.19
N ALA A 493 28.48 -1.06 -5.29
CA ALA A 493 28.04 -1.98 -4.22
C ALA A 493 27.29 -3.21 -4.75
N GLN A 494 26.55 -3.06 -5.86
CA GLN A 494 25.82 -4.19 -6.46
C GLN A 494 26.74 -5.03 -7.33
N LEU A 495 27.72 -4.42 -7.99
CA LEU A 495 28.76 -5.13 -8.74
C LEU A 495 29.53 -6.09 -7.83
N LEU A 496 29.92 -5.66 -6.63
CA LEU A 496 30.56 -6.51 -5.62
C LEU A 496 29.70 -7.68 -5.13
N LYS A 497 28.37 -7.55 -5.21
CA LYS A 497 27.45 -8.66 -4.86
C LYS A 497 27.35 -9.71 -5.95
N ILE A 498 27.39 -9.29 -7.23
CA ILE A 498 27.28 -10.19 -8.38
C ILE A 498 28.62 -10.82 -8.69
N GLU A 499 29.69 -10.07 -8.57
CA GLU A 499 31.06 -10.55 -8.79
C GLU A 499 31.91 -10.36 -7.52
N PRO A 500 31.81 -11.28 -6.56
CA PRO A 500 32.53 -11.17 -5.27
C PRO A 500 34.06 -11.20 -5.40
N GLN A 501 34.59 -11.59 -6.56
CA GLN A 501 36.02 -11.58 -6.87
C GLN A 501 36.57 -10.19 -7.19
N LEU A 502 35.72 -9.21 -7.48
CA LEU A 502 36.17 -7.82 -7.73
C LEU A 502 36.69 -7.19 -6.43
N THR A 503 37.80 -6.49 -6.53
CA THR A 503 38.20 -5.59 -5.46
C THR A 503 37.30 -4.36 -5.43
N LEU A 504 37.25 -3.65 -4.30
CA LEU A 504 36.51 -2.40 -4.18
C LEU A 504 36.95 -1.35 -5.22
N SER A 505 38.23 -1.33 -5.55
CA SER A 505 38.81 -0.39 -6.53
C SER A 505 38.30 -0.73 -7.95
N GLU A 506 38.32 -2.00 -8.32
CA GLU A 506 37.79 -2.47 -9.62
C GLU A 506 36.32 -2.22 -9.75
N ALA A 507 35.53 -2.51 -8.69
CA ALA A 507 34.08 -2.25 -8.70
C ALA A 507 33.76 -0.75 -8.82
N LYS A 508 34.53 0.13 -8.18
CA LYS A 508 34.40 1.58 -8.35
C LYS A 508 34.75 2.01 -9.78
N GLN A 509 35.83 1.49 -10.36
CA GLN A 509 36.22 1.82 -11.73
C GLN A 509 35.14 1.36 -12.71
N LEU A 510 34.68 0.11 -12.60
CA LEU A 510 33.62 -0.44 -13.45
C LEU A 510 32.30 0.35 -13.32
N SER A 511 31.97 0.81 -12.11
CA SER A 511 30.81 1.67 -11.89
C SER A 511 30.96 3.04 -12.60
N GLN A 512 32.16 3.60 -12.62
CA GLN A 512 32.47 4.83 -13.37
C GLN A 512 32.38 4.59 -14.88
N ASP A 513 32.88 3.45 -15.37
CA ASP A 513 32.82 3.09 -16.79
C ASP A 513 31.36 2.91 -17.24
N ILE A 514 30.52 2.25 -16.44
CA ILE A 514 29.07 2.17 -16.68
C ILE A 514 28.47 3.58 -16.75
N HIS A 515 28.79 4.44 -15.81
CA HIS A 515 28.27 5.81 -15.75
C HIS A 515 28.66 6.61 -17.01
N GLU A 516 29.91 6.52 -17.48
CA GLU A 516 30.34 7.17 -18.71
C GLU A 516 29.61 6.62 -19.94
N VAL A 517 29.40 5.31 -20.05
CA VAL A 517 28.60 4.70 -21.12
C VAL A 517 27.17 5.23 -21.13
N LEU A 518 26.56 5.39 -19.96
CA LEU A 518 25.22 5.97 -19.83
C LEU A 518 25.19 7.45 -20.31
N LYS A 519 26.23 8.24 -20.03
CA LYS A 519 26.38 9.64 -20.52
C LYS A 519 26.51 9.67 -22.04
N VAL A 520 27.46 8.93 -22.59
CA VAL A 520 27.70 8.87 -24.04
C VAL A 520 26.46 8.43 -24.79
N SER A 521 25.69 7.48 -24.22
CA SER A 521 24.42 7.00 -24.79
C SER A 521 23.25 7.96 -24.60
N GLN A 522 23.47 9.11 -23.94
CA GLN A 522 22.44 10.10 -23.59
C GLN A 522 21.31 9.52 -22.72
N LEU A 523 21.61 8.49 -21.95
CA LEU A 523 20.68 7.90 -20.98
C LEU A 523 20.64 8.68 -19.66
N ILE A 524 21.73 9.40 -19.38
CA ILE A 524 21.82 10.42 -18.32
C ILE A 524 22.33 11.73 -18.87
N THR A 525 21.96 12.84 -18.24
CA THR A 525 22.41 14.20 -18.61
C THR A 525 23.82 14.49 -18.06
N GLU A 526 24.43 15.60 -18.49
CA GLU A 526 25.70 16.07 -17.92
C GLU A 526 25.66 16.30 -16.41
N ASN A 527 24.51 16.64 -15.86
CA ASN A 527 24.27 16.81 -14.42
C ASN A 527 23.91 15.50 -13.71
N ASN A 528 24.20 14.35 -14.33
CA ASN A 528 23.89 13.01 -13.80
C ASN A 528 22.41 12.73 -13.57
N GLN A 529 21.49 13.47 -14.21
CA GLN A 529 20.05 13.21 -14.11
C GLN A 529 19.63 12.19 -15.15
N LEU A 530 18.70 11.28 -14.79
CA LEU A 530 18.07 10.38 -15.76
C LEU A 530 17.40 11.16 -16.88
N SER A 531 17.67 10.79 -18.13
CA SER A 531 17.03 11.41 -19.28
C SER A 531 15.61 10.82 -19.51
N GLU A 532 14.77 11.61 -20.19
CA GLU A 532 13.44 11.10 -20.61
C GLU A 532 13.56 9.87 -21.53
N LYS A 533 14.61 9.84 -22.37
CA LYS A 533 14.94 8.71 -23.22
C LYS A 533 15.17 7.45 -22.39
N CYS A 534 15.99 7.53 -21.33
CA CYS A 534 16.24 6.40 -20.43
C CYS A 534 14.97 5.93 -19.76
N THR A 535 14.16 6.84 -19.21
CA THR A 535 12.92 6.51 -18.54
C THR A 535 11.91 5.82 -19.46
N LYS A 536 11.82 6.25 -20.73
CA LYS A 536 10.97 5.61 -21.74
C LYS A 536 11.45 4.20 -22.06
N LEU A 537 12.77 4.01 -22.30
CA LEU A 537 13.34 2.70 -22.61
C LEU A 537 13.16 1.69 -21.46
N LEU A 538 13.34 2.12 -20.22
CA LEU A 538 13.12 1.27 -19.05
C LEU A 538 11.65 0.83 -18.91
N LYS A 539 10.69 1.74 -19.18
CA LYS A 539 9.25 1.41 -19.11
C LYS A 539 8.82 0.40 -20.18
N VAL A 540 9.39 0.47 -21.36
CA VAL A 540 9.04 -0.42 -22.49
C VAL A 540 9.85 -1.72 -22.45
N GLY A 541 10.82 -1.86 -21.52
CA GLY A 541 11.71 -3.03 -21.47
C GLY A 541 12.71 -3.12 -22.63
N ALA A 542 12.97 -1.99 -23.31
CA ALA A 542 13.89 -1.88 -24.44
C ALA A 542 15.22 -1.21 -24.07
N PHE A 543 15.59 -1.27 -22.79
CA PHE A 543 16.87 -0.73 -22.32
C PHE A 543 18.01 -1.64 -22.81
N GLU A 544 18.99 -1.05 -23.48
CA GLU A 544 20.17 -1.76 -23.98
C GLU A 544 21.44 -0.91 -23.76
N LEU A 545 22.52 -1.59 -23.38
CA LEU A 545 23.88 -1.05 -23.30
C LEU A 545 24.70 -1.52 -24.51
N ASN A 546 25.02 -0.60 -25.41
CA ASN A 546 25.77 -0.87 -26.64
C ASN A 546 27.29 -0.77 -26.44
N ASN A 547 27.82 -1.38 -25.37
CA ASN A 547 29.25 -1.42 -25.08
C ASN A 547 29.61 -2.79 -24.52
N SER A 548 30.55 -3.48 -25.12
CA SER A 548 30.93 -4.85 -24.78
C SER A 548 31.47 -5.03 -23.35
N LEU A 549 32.09 -3.99 -22.79
CA LEU A 549 32.64 -4.03 -21.42
C LEU A 549 31.53 -4.04 -20.35
N VAL A 550 30.43 -3.33 -20.60
CA VAL A 550 29.35 -3.13 -19.63
C VAL A 550 28.08 -3.93 -19.95
N LYS A 551 27.99 -4.52 -21.13
CA LYS A 551 26.86 -5.36 -21.56
C LYS A 551 26.52 -6.50 -20.60
N PRO A 552 27.50 -7.20 -19.98
CA PRO A 552 27.19 -8.24 -18.98
C PRO A 552 26.41 -7.74 -17.76
N TYR A 553 26.42 -6.45 -17.49
CA TYR A 553 25.78 -5.82 -16.33
C TYR A 553 24.46 -5.12 -16.68
N GLU A 554 23.93 -5.32 -17.89
CA GLU A 554 22.77 -4.61 -18.41
C GLU A 554 21.52 -4.78 -17.51
N GLU A 555 21.22 -5.99 -17.07
CA GLU A 555 20.08 -6.25 -16.18
C GLU A 555 20.25 -5.56 -14.82
N LEU A 556 21.46 -5.59 -14.24
CA LEU A 556 21.78 -4.90 -13.00
C LEU A 556 21.57 -3.40 -13.17
N VAL A 557 22.13 -2.82 -14.23
CA VAL A 557 22.06 -1.38 -14.52
C VAL A 557 20.61 -0.99 -14.76
N ALA A 558 19.86 -1.72 -15.59
CA ALA A 558 18.45 -1.47 -15.84
C ALA A 558 17.62 -1.52 -14.54
N GLY A 559 17.82 -2.51 -13.69
CA GLY A 559 17.15 -2.64 -12.40
C GLY A 559 17.43 -1.47 -11.46
N MET A 560 18.69 -1.03 -11.37
CA MET A 560 19.07 0.12 -10.56
C MET A 560 18.56 1.45 -11.12
N LEU A 561 18.64 1.66 -12.42
CA LEU A 561 18.08 2.85 -13.07
C LEU A 561 16.56 2.91 -12.94
N THR A 562 15.87 1.77 -13.02
CA THR A 562 14.44 1.68 -12.73
C THR A 562 14.13 2.10 -11.28
N LYS A 563 14.93 1.64 -10.33
CA LYS A 563 14.80 2.06 -8.92
C LYS A 563 15.02 3.57 -8.75
N LEU A 564 16.01 4.15 -9.44
CA LEU A 564 16.30 5.58 -9.40
C LEU A 564 15.27 6.44 -10.16
N SER A 565 14.63 5.87 -11.20
CA SER A 565 13.60 6.56 -11.98
C SER A 565 12.25 6.62 -11.25
N ASN A 566 11.97 5.63 -10.43
CA ASN A 566 10.71 5.52 -9.71
C ASN A 566 10.76 6.37 -8.44
N LYS A 567 10.42 7.66 -8.59
CA LYS A 567 9.93 8.42 -7.43
C LYS A 567 8.77 7.62 -6.84
N LEU A 568 8.66 7.56 -5.51
CA LEU A 568 7.42 7.05 -4.91
C LEU A 568 6.26 7.84 -5.50
N PRO A 569 5.33 7.23 -6.22
CA PRO A 569 4.17 7.93 -6.71
C PRO A 569 3.32 8.29 -5.50
N ILE A 570 3.26 9.58 -5.21
CA ILE A 570 2.37 10.17 -4.24
C ILE A 570 1.34 10.89 -5.08
N ASP A 571 0.13 10.36 -5.12
CA ASP A 571 -0.92 10.91 -5.98
C ASP A 571 -1.62 12.08 -5.29
N ASN A 572 -2.01 13.09 -6.07
CA ASN A 572 -2.90 14.13 -5.59
C ASN A 572 -4.35 13.68 -5.84
N GLN A 573 -5.12 13.49 -4.78
CA GLN A 573 -6.52 13.07 -4.89
C GLN A 573 -7.36 14.04 -5.74
N ARG A 574 -7.04 15.34 -5.75
CA ARG A 574 -7.75 16.35 -6.54
C ARG A 574 -7.56 16.22 -8.06
N ASN A 575 -6.45 15.59 -8.48
CA ASN A 575 -6.22 15.32 -9.90
C ASN A 575 -7.03 14.11 -10.40
N LYS A 576 -7.74 13.43 -9.52
CA LYS A 576 -8.64 12.34 -9.86
C LYS A 576 -9.95 12.92 -10.41
N ARG A 577 -10.23 12.61 -11.68
CA ARG A 577 -11.47 12.98 -12.33
C ARG A 577 -12.51 11.88 -12.15
N GLU A 578 -13.72 12.27 -11.75
CA GLU A 578 -14.85 11.31 -11.78
C GLU A 578 -15.15 10.93 -13.23
N ILE A 579 -15.16 9.64 -13.50
CA ILE A 579 -15.56 9.07 -14.78
C ILE A 579 -17.09 9.05 -14.81
N LYS A 580 -17.68 9.69 -15.82
CA LYS A 580 -19.14 9.75 -15.96
C LYS A 580 -19.63 8.69 -16.93
N LEU A 581 -20.67 7.96 -16.52
CA LEU A 581 -21.37 7.04 -17.39
C LEU A 581 -22.09 7.79 -18.52
N ASN A 582 -21.92 7.31 -19.75
CA ASN A 582 -22.69 7.78 -20.89
C ASN A 582 -24.06 7.09 -20.88
N SER A 583 -25.06 7.74 -20.29
CA SER A 583 -26.41 7.21 -20.16
C SER A 583 -27.06 6.86 -21.49
N GLN A 584 -26.74 7.55 -22.59
CA GLN A 584 -27.29 7.26 -23.92
C GLN A 584 -26.80 5.91 -24.42
N VAL A 585 -25.50 5.64 -24.30
CA VAL A 585 -24.89 4.34 -24.70
C VAL A 585 -25.34 3.22 -23.75
N TYR A 586 -25.33 3.46 -22.45
CA TYR A 586 -25.71 2.48 -21.45
C TYR A 586 -27.18 2.00 -21.60
N LEU A 587 -28.09 2.92 -21.88
CA LEU A 587 -29.52 2.60 -22.09
C LEU A 587 -29.85 2.11 -23.51
N SER A 588 -28.87 2.14 -24.43
CA SER A 588 -29.07 1.74 -25.81
C SER A 588 -29.46 0.26 -25.93
N PRO A 589 -30.32 -0.10 -26.91
CA PRO A 589 -30.63 -1.49 -27.18
C PRO A 589 -29.39 -2.32 -27.57
N GLU A 590 -28.43 -1.69 -28.21
CA GLU A 590 -27.17 -2.27 -28.66
C GLU A 590 -26.30 -2.72 -27.48
N PHE A 591 -26.11 -1.85 -26.51
CA PHE A 591 -25.36 -2.20 -25.29
C PHE A 591 -26.06 -3.30 -24.51
N LYS A 592 -27.37 -3.21 -24.29
CA LYS A 592 -28.16 -4.21 -23.59
C LYS A 592 -28.04 -5.58 -24.24
N LYS A 593 -28.12 -5.66 -25.57
CA LYS A 593 -27.97 -6.92 -26.31
C LYS A 593 -26.55 -7.48 -26.20
N LEU A 594 -25.52 -6.63 -26.30
CA LEU A 594 -24.13 -7.05 -26.09
C LEU A 594 -23.97 -7.66 -24.68
N TRP A 595 -24.45 -6.93 -23.69
CA TRP A 595 -24.32 -7.35 -22.28
C TRP A 595 -25.06 -8.66 -21.99
N GLN A 596 -26.29 -8.81 -22.45
CA GLN A 596 -27.06 -10.05 -22.33
C GLN A 596 -26.38 -11.26 -22.96
N LYS A 597 -25.58 -11.05 -24.01
CA LYS A 597 -24.82 -12.13 -24.64
C LYS A 597 -23.57 -12.53 -23.88
N ILE A 598 -22.83 -11.58 -23.30
CA ILE A 598 -21.55 -11.85 -22.66
C ILE A 598 -21.63 -12.12 -21.16
N SER A 599 -22.70 -11.67 -20.48
CA SER A 599 -22.86 -11.75 -19.02
C SER A 599 -23.36 -13.11 -18.47
N PRO A 600 -23.93 -14.07 -19.24
CA PRO A 600 -24.40 -15.31 -18.67
C PRO A 600 -23.30 -16.08 -17.95
N LYS A 601 -23.62 -16.57 -16.74
CA LYS A 601 -22.71 -17.45 -15.99
C LYS A 601 -22.58 -18.80 -16.65
N THR A 602 -21.37 -19.33 -16.60
CA THR A 602 -21.08 -20.68 -17.06
C THR A 602 -20.41 -21.50 -15.98
N ILE A 603 -20.57 -22.81 -16.05
CA ILE A 603 -19.76 -23.79 -15.34
C ILE A 603 -18.89 -24.54 -16.36
N TYR A 604 -17.76 -25.02 -15.95
CA TYR A 604 -16.94 -25.87 -16.76
C TYR A 604 -16.84 -27.28 -16.17
N SER A 605 -16.74 -28.26 -17.03
CA SER A 605 -16.34 -29.61 -16.70
C SER A 605 -14.98 -29.89 -17.33
N VAL A 606 -14.14 -30.63 -16.61
CA VAL A 606 -12.81 -31.01 -17.12
C VAL A 606 -12.68 -32.51 -17.06
N ASN A 607 -12.31 -33.09 -18.18
CA ASN A 607 -11.94 -34.50 -18.23
C ASN A 607 -10.42 -34.59 -18.29
N LEU A 608 -9.80 -34.86 -17.14
CA LEU A 608 -8.36 -35.02 -16.99
C LEU A 608 -8.03 -36.50 -16.84
N ASP A 609 -7.34 -37.07 -17.82
CA ASP A 609 -6.78 -38.41 -17.69
C ASP A 609 -5.51 -38.37 -16.82
N SER A 610 -5.63 -38.95 -15.63
CA SER A 610 -4.51 -39.02 -14.68
C SER A 610 -3.32 -39.87 -15.18
N ALA A 611 -3.57 -40.90 -15.99
CA ALA A 611 -2.52 -41.74 -16.54
C ALA A 611 -1.72 -40.97 -17.60
N GLU A 612 -2.40 -40.22 -18.45
CA GLU A 612 -1.76 -39.38 -19.45
C GLU A 612 -0.99 -38.23 -18.81
N LEU A 613 -1.53 -37.62 -17.75
CA LEU A 613 -0.83 -36.59 -16.97
C LEU A 613 0.49 -37.12 -16.38
N ILE A 614 0.47 -38.30 -15.77
CA ILE A 614 1.65 -38.95 -15.18
C ILE A 614 2.68 -39.20 -16.27
N LYS A 615 2.25 -39.77 -17.40
CA LYS A 615 3.13 -40.11 -18.54
C LYS A 615 3.80 -38.86 -19.13
N GLN A 616 3.01 -37.83 -19.46
CA GLN A 616 3.54 -36.58 -20.02
C GLN A 616 4.42 -35.83 -19.05
N SER A 617 4.02 -35.72 -17.76
CA SER A 617 4.84 -35.09 -16.74
C SER A 617 6.20 -35.78 -16.59
N THR A 618 6.22 -37.11 -16.60
CA THR A 618 7.47 -37.90 -16.55
C THR A 618 8.36 -37.62 -17.76
N THR A 619 7.79 -37.57 -18.95
CA THR A 619 8.50 -37.27 -20.19
C THR A 619 9.11 -35.87 -20.17
N GLU A 620 8.33 -34.86 -19.81
CA GLU A 620 8.78 -33.46 -19.72
C GLU A 620 9.85 -33.25 -18.66
N ILE A 621 9.73 -33.90 -17.47
CA ILE A 621 10.77 -33.83 -16.43
C ILE A 621 12.08 -34.42 -16.97
N ASN A 622 12.02 -35.57 -17.62
CA ASN A 622 13.23 -36.19 -18.21
C ASN A 622 13.90 -35.31 -19.25
N HIS A 623 13.13 -34.52 -20.00
CA HIS A 623 13.64 -33.62 -21.02
C HIS A 623 14.15 -32.27 -20.46
N GLN A 624 13.40 -31.62 -19.59
CA GLN A 624 13.64 -30.23 -19.22
C GLN A 624 14.42 -30.06 -17.91
N LEU A 625 14.38 -31.01 -16.97
CA LEU A 625 14.95 -30.83 -15.64
C LEU A 625 16.48 -30.68 -15.70
N GLN A 626 16.97 -29.53 -15.21
CA GLN A 626 18.41 -29.25 -15.04
C GLN A 626 18.61 -28.56 -13.69
N ILE A 627 19.39 -29.15 -12.81
CA ILE A 627 19.65 -28.67 -11.46
C ILE A 627 21.13 -28.36 -11.30
N GLU A 628 21.44 -27.14 -10.92
CA GLU A 628 22.79 -26.72 -10.58
C GLU A 628 23.09 -26.93 -9.10
N ALA A 629 24.33 -27.27 -8.77
CA ALA A 629 24.75 -27.42 -7.38
C ALA A 629 24.73 -26.05 -6.68
N GLN A 630 24.22 -26.03 -5.44
CA GLN A 630 24.33 -24.83 -4.61
C GLN A 630 25.81 -24.61 -4.23
N THR A 631 26.33 -23.44 -4.58
CA THR A 631 27.65 -23.00 -4.17
C THR A 631 27.54 -21.94 -3.06
N LEU A 632 28.16 -22.18 -1.91
CA LEU A 632 28.36 -21.18 -0.87
C LEU A 632 29.73 -20.53 -1.04
N THR A 633 29.75 -19.26 -1.34
CA THR A 633 30.98 -18.48 -1.37
C THR A 633 31.24 -17.96 0.04
N VAL A 634 32.25 -18.48 0.72
CA VAL A 634 32.71 -17.97 2.01
C VAL A 634 33.87 -17.01 1.78
N ALA A 635 33.62 -15.72 1.98
CA ALA A 635 34.64 -14.69 1.86
C ALA A 635 35.05 -14.17 3.25
N ARG A 636 36.36 -14.14 3.55
CA ARG A 636 36.91 -13.43 4.69
C ARG A 636 37.49 -12.12 4.21
N ALA A 637 36.95 -11.00 4.70
CA ALA A 637 37.48 -9.68 4.40
C ALA A 637 38.02 -9.01 5.68
N LYS A 638 39.17 -8.34 5.57
CA LYS A 638 39.68 -7.46 6.60
C LYS A 638 39.14 -6.07 6.31
N LEU A 639 38.39 -5.51 7.26
CA LEU A 639 37.88 -4.16 7.17
C LEU A 639 38.94 -3.21 7.74
N ALA A 640 39.40 -2.24 6.96
CA ALA A 640 40.18 -1.09 7.44
C ALA A 640 39.28 0.15 7.35
N ILE A 641 39.26 0.91 8.44
CA ILE A 641 38.50 2.17 8.52
C ILE A 641 39.55 3.27 8.67
N ASP A 642 39.63 4.16 7.67
CA ASP A 642 40.47 5.34 7.71
C ASP A 642 39.68 6.61 7.38
N GLU A 643 40.33 7.77 7.42
CA GLU A 643 39.70 9.06 7.14
C GLU A 643 39.11 9.18 5.73
N SER A 644 39.50 8.30 4.80
CA SER A 644 38.98 8.24 3.43
C SER A 644 37.75 7.31 3.26
N GLY A 645 37.36 6.58 4.31
CA GLY A 645 36.21 5.65 4.31
C GLY A 645 36.53 4.24 4.78
N ILE A 646 35.61 3.32 4.50
CA ILE A 646 35.76 1.90 4.83
C ILE A 646 36.34 1.19 3.61
N SER A 647 37.55 0.65 3.74
CA SER A 647 38.14 -0.26 2.76
C SER A 647 38.04 -1.70 3.26
N SER A 648 37.72 -2.62 2.36
CA SER A 648 37.74 -4.04 2.66
C SER A 648 38.74 -4.75 1.78
N GLU A 649 39.64 -5.47 2.40
CA GLU A 649 40.62 -6.33 1.73
C GLU A 649 40.18 -7.78 1.89
N LEU A 650 39.84 -8.44 0.77
CA LEU A 650 39.48 -9.86 0.75
C LEU A 650 40.75 -10.69 1.06
N GLN A 651 40.77 -11.38 2.19
CA GLN A 651 41.90 -12.22 2.58
C GLN A 651 41.82 -13.64 2.04
N HIS A 652 40.61 -14.15 1.84
CA HIS A 652 40.40 -15.51 1.34
C HIS A 652 38.96 -15.70 0.85
N GLN A 653 38.82 -16.41 -0.26
CA GLN A 653 37.49 -16.76 -0.81
C GLN A 653 37.51 -18.26 -1.14
N ASP A 654 36.68 -19.01 -0.44
CA ASP A 654 36.47 -20.43 -0.73
C ASP A 654 35.09 -20.62 -1.32
N MET A 655 35.00 -21.29 -2.46
CA MET A 655 33.74 -21.80 -2.98
C MET A 655 33.53 -23.22 -2.46
N ILE A 656 32.53 -23.38 -1.61
CA ILE A 656 32.14 -24.67 -1.04
C ILE A 656 30.87 -25.10 -1.75
N SER A 657 30.93 -26.20 -2.52
CA SER A 657 29.72 -26.83 -3.01
C SER A 657 28.98 -27.49 -1.85
N ILE A 658 27.81 -27.01 -1.52
CA ILE A 658 26.97 -27.58 -0.48
C ILE A 658 26.19 -28.72 -1.10
N HIS A 659 26.64 -29.93 -0.86
CA HIS A 659 25.81 -31.10 -1.02
C HIS A 659 24.90 -31.20 0.20
N SER A 660 23.78 -30.45 0.19
CA SER A 660 22.79 -30.61 1.25
C SER A 660 22.06 -31.91 1.02
N SER A 661 22.11 -32.76 2.02
CA SER A 661 21.20 -33.91 2.16
C SER A 661 20.18 -33.56 3.26
N PRO A 662 19.26 -32.58 3.06
CA PRO A 662 18.21 -32.36 4.02
C PRO A 662 17.22 -33.51 3.88
N GLN A 663 16.71 -34.01 5.00
CA GLN A 663 15.52 -34.86 5.00
C GLN A 663 14.31 -34.02 4.61
N ILE A 664 14.17 -33.75 3.32
CA ILE A 664 13.01 -33.01 2.77
C ILE A 664 11.98 -34.04 2.29
N ASP A 665 10.75 -33.90 2.71
CA ASP A 665 9.64 -34.65 2.10
C ASP A 665 9.30 -34.03 0.72
N TYR A 666 10.04 -34.44 -0.30
CA TYR A 666 9.85 -34.01 -1.68
C TYR A 666 8.42 -34.23 -2.16
N VAL A 667 7.83 -35.38 -1.82
CA VAL A 667 6.48 -35.74 -2.26
C VAL A 667 5.47 -34.76 -1.71
N SER A 668 5.50 -34.49 -0.40
CA SER A 668 4.54 -33.56 0.21
C SER A 668 4.68 -32.13 -0.32
N LYS A 669 5.91 -31.64 -0.56
CA LYS A 669 6.12 -30.32 -1.14
C LYS A 669 5.58 -30.21 -2.56
N ILE A 670 5.82 -31.24 -3.40
CA ILE A 670 5.30 -31.26 -4.78
C ILE A 670 3.77 -31.41 -4.77
N VAL A 671 3.19 -32.23 -3.86
CA VAL A 671 1.74 -32.34 -3.67
C VAL A 671 1.12 -30.97 -3.37
N LEU A 672 1.68 -30.24 -2.42
CA LEU A 672 1.23 -28.89 -2.05
C LEU A 672 1.32 -27.90 -3.23
N ALA A 673 2.42 -27.95 -4.00
CA ALA A 673 2.66 -27.05 -5.11
C ALA A 673 1.79 -27.37 -6.35
N THR A 674 1.42 -28.64 -6.56
CA THR A 674 0.69 -29.10 -7.77
C THR A 674 -0.78 -29.39 -7.53
N GLY A 675 -1.17 -29.65 -6.26
CA GLY A 675 -2.52 -30.10 -5.90
C GLY A 675 -2.88 -31.50 -6.42
N LEU A 676 -1.89 -32.30 -6.82
CA LEU A 676 -2.09 -33.68 -7.25
C LEU A 676 -2.09 -34.66 -6.07
N MET A 677 -2.69 -35.84 -6.29
CA MET A 677 -2.67 -36.88 -5.28
C MET A 677 -1.23 -37.38 -5.03
N ARG A 678 -0.94 -37.74 -3.77
CA ARG A 678 0.36 -38.25 -3.35
C ARG A 678 0.81 -39.46 -4.17
N SER A 679 -0.12 -40.37 -4.50
CA SER A 679 0.15 -41.52 -5.39
C SER A 679 0.64 -41.12 -6.77
N SER A 680 0.03 -40.11 -7.38
CA SER A 680 0.43 -39.61 -8.70
C SER A 680 1.84 -39.03 -8.70
N ILE A 681 2.17 -38.25 -7.65
CA ILE A 681 3.52 -37.70 -7.50
C ILE A 681 4.56 -38.81 -7.29
N ILE A 682 4.27 -39.81 -6.45
CA ILE A 682 5.17 -40.96 -6.24
C ILE A 682 5.40 -41.70 -7.57
N THR A 683 4.34 -41.95 -8.34
CA THR A 683 4.45 -42.61 -9.65
C THR A 683 5.31 -41.82 -10.64
N ILE A 684 5.12 -40.50 -10.69
CA ILE A 684 5.95 -39.61 -11.53
C ILE A 684 7.43 -39.73 -11.14
N LEU A 685 7.73 -39.56 -9.83
CA LEU A 685 9.09 -39.57 -9.31
C LEU A 685 9.76 -40.97 -9.44
N GLN A 686 8.99 -42.06 -9.43
CA GLN A 686 9.50 -43.40 -9.68
C GLN A 686 9.83 -43.65 -11.17
N ASN A 687 9.12 -43.01 -12.06
CA ASN A 687 9.24 -43.21 -13.51
C ASN A 687 10.21 -42.23 -14.22
N ILE A 688 10.71 -41.21 -13.53
CA ILE A 688 11.80 -40.38 -14.11
C ILE A 688 13.12 -41.14 -14.17
N ALA A 689 13.99 -40.75 -15.08
CA ALA A 689 15.31 -41.35 -15.24
C ALA A 689 16.16 -41.26 -13.96
N ASP A 690 16.97 -42.25 -13.67
CA ASP A 690 17.81 -42.26 -12.45
C ASP A 690 18.71 -41.03 -12.39
N THR A 691 19.30 -40.62 -13.54
CA THR A 691 20.11 -39.40 -13.63
C THR A 691 19.37 -38.12 -13.21
N LYS A 692 18.06 -38.03 -13.46
CA LYS A 692 17.21 -36.91 -13.04
C LYS A 692 16.80 -37.04 -11.57
N ARG A 693 16.63 -38.29 -11.09
CA ARG A 693 16.33 -38.55 -9.69
C ARG A 693 17.52 -38.22 -8.78
N ASP A 694 18.74 -38.51 -9.23
CA ASP A 694 19.98 -38.19 -8.50
C ASP A 694 20.15 -36.67 -8.29
N MET A 695 19.57 -35.84 -9.14
CA MET A 695 19.55 -34.35 -8.99
C MET A 695 18.80 -33.89 -7.72
N MET A 696 17.97 -34.73 -7.10
CA MET A 696 17.37 -34.43 -5.80
C MET A 696 18.43 -34.13 -4.73
N ALA A 697 19.55 -34.82 -4.75
CA ALA A 697 20.64 -34.61 -3.79
C ALA A 697 21.48 -33.36 -4.09
N THR A 698 21.45 -32.87 -5.34
CA THR A 698 22.26 -31.73 -5.77
C THR A 698 21.71 -30.41 -5.25
N ASN A 699 20.41 -30.16 -5.42
CA ASN A 699 19.72 -29.00 -4.90
C ASN A 699 18.22 -29.30 -4.68
N ALA A 700 17.88 -29.70 -3.48
CA ALA A 700 16.56 -30.20 -3.13
C ALA A 700 15.42 -29.21 -3.35
N ASN A 701 15.64 -27.93 -3.03
CA ASN A 701 14.60 -26.89 -3.19
C ASN A 701 14.37 -26.55 -4.66
N GLU A 702 15.43 -26.45 -5.44
CA GLU A 702 15.34 -26.17 -6.87
C GLU A 702 14.69 -27.36 -7.59
N PHE A 703 15.04 -28.59 -7.23
CA PHE A 703 14.39 -29.79 -7.73
C PHE A 703 12.87 -29.77 -7.54
N VAL A 704 12.41 -29.50 -6.29
CA VAL A 704 10.98 -29.38 -5.98
C VAL A 704 10.33 -28.27 -6.82
N THR A 705 10.98 -27.13 -6.94
CA THR A 705 10.46 -25.97 -7.69
C THR A 705 10.34 -26.28 -9.19
N GLN A 706 11.41 -26.78 -9.82
CA GLN A 706 11.41 -27.09 -11.25
C GLN A 706 10.44 -28.23 -11.59
N VAL A 707 10.45 -29.33 -10.82
CA VAL A 707 9.52 -30.46 -11.01
C VAL A 707 8.07 -30.00 -10.86
N SER A 708 7.77 -29.19 -9.83
CA SER A 708 6.41 -28.67 -9.64
C SER A 708 5.97 -27.78 -10.79
N ASN A 709 6.85 -26.93 -11.32
CA ASN A 709 6.56 -26.07 -12.45
C ASN A 709 6.31 -26.89 -13.72
N ILE A 710 7.13 -27.89 -14.01
CA ILE A 710 6.95 -28.78 -15.17
C ILE A 710 5.62 -29.52 -15.10
N ILE A 711 5.30 -30.10 -13.92
CA ILE A 711 4.00 -30.78 -13.71
C ILE A 711 2.84 -29.81 -13.89
N ASN A 712 2.91 -28.61 -13.32
CA ASN A 712 1.84 -27.60 -13.44
C ASN A 712 1.65 -27.15 -14.88
N ASN A 713 2.72 -26.97 -15.64
CA ASN A 713 2.65 -26.61 -17.06
C ASN A 713 2.02 -27.76 -17.90
N THR A 714 2.41 -29.01 -17.65
CA THR A 714 1.83 -30.19 -18.31
C THR A 714 0.34 -30.34 -17.95
N LYS A 715 0.00 -30.19 -16.68
CA LYS A 715 -1.39 -30.20 -16.22
C LYS A 715 -2.20 -29.10 -16.89
N ALA A 716 -1.67 -27.88 -17.03
CA ALA A 716 -2.34 -26.77 -17.69
C ALA A 716 -2.68 -27.11 -19.15
N LYS A 717 -1.73 -27.67 -19.90
CA LYS A 717 -1.94 -28.09 -21.28
C LYS A 717 -3.04 -29.15 -21.42
N LEU A 718 -3.03 -30.17 -20.56
CA LEU A 718 -4.03 -31.24 -20.58
C LEU A 718 -5.43 -30.76 -20.14
N LEU A 719 -5.49 -29.85 -19.17
CA LEU A 719 -6.76 -29.26 -18.70
C LEU A 719 -7.45 -28.50 -19.82
N ILE A 720 -6.71 -27.74 -20.64
CA ILE A 720 -7.28 -26.99 -21.78
C ILE A 720 -7.89 -27.94 -22.82
N ASN A 721 -7.21 -29.03 -23.15
CA ASN A 721 -7.69 -29.98 -24.14
C ASN A 721 -8.96 -30.75 -23.70
N GLY A 722 -9.21 -30.81 -22.38
CA GLY A 722 -10.34 -31.55 -21.80
C GLY A 722 -11.48 -30.68 -21.25
N ILE A 723 -11.38 -29.35 -21.36
CA ILE A 723 -12.38 -28.44 -20.80
C ILE A 723 -13.60 -28.28 -21.70
N LYS A 724 -14.80 -28.28 -21.10
CA LYS A 724 -16.05 -27.90 -21.75
C LYS A 724 -16.81 -26.94 -20.89
N TYR A 725 -17.27 -25.84 -21.45
CA TYR A 725 -18.10 -24.86 -20.79
C TYR A 725 -19.58 -25.12 -21.07
N HIS A 726 -20.40 -24.97 -20.05
CA HIS A 726 -21.85 -25.13 -20.16
C HIS A 726 -22.52 -23.88 -19.59
N LYS A 727 -23.39 -23.28 -20.38
CA LYS A 727 -24.23 -22.16 -19.93
C LYS A 727 -25.18 -22.67 -18.84
N ILE A 728 -25.26 -21.96 -17.71
CA ILE A 728 -26.23 -22.24 -16.66
C ILE A 728 -27.52 -21.61 -17.16
N SER A 729 -28.51 -22.45 -17.53
CA SER A 729 -29.83 -21.97 -17.95
C SER A 729 -30.56 -21.38 -16.74
N GLU A 730 -30.97 -20.11 -16.87
CA GLU A 730 -32.13 -19.47 -16.23
C GLU A 730 -32.41 -19.82 -14.75
N LEU A 731 -31.48 -19.67 -13.88
CA LEU A 731 -31.79 -19.39 -12.49
C LEU A 731 -32.10 -17.89 -12.41
N GLY A 732 -33.39 -17.58 -12.28
CA GLY A 732 -34.05 -16.31 -12.06
C GLY A 732 -33.14 -15.11 -11.81
N LEU A 733 -32.72 -14.46 -12.86
CA LEU A 733 -31.75 -13.35 -12.81
C LEU A 733 -32.47 -12.01 -13.04
N ASP A 734 -33.80 -11.99 -12.85
CA ASP A 734 -34.57 -10.74 -12.80
C ASP A 734 -34.02 -9.88 -11.65
N GLY A 735 -33.26 -8.84 -11.97
CA GLY A 735 -32.59 -7.96 -11.00
C GLY A 735 -31.07 -8.05 -10.93
N ILE A 736 -30.42 -9.05 -11.53
CA ILE A 736 -28.95 -9.04 -11.67
C ILE A 736 -28.50 -8.01 -12.70
N GLU A 737 -29.28 -7.73 -13.73
CA GLU A 737 -28.98 -6.68 -14.69
C GLU A 737 -28.83 -5.32 -14.01
N ASP A 738 -29.73 -4.98 -13.08
CA ASP A 738 -29.65 -3.74 -12.30
C ASP A 738 -28.46 -3.74 -11.32
N HIS A 739 -28.16 -4.89 -10.74
CA HIS A 739 -27.02 -5.03 -9.82
C HIS A 739 -25.68 -4.97 -10.57
N TYR A 740 -25.59 -5.59 -11.74
CA TYR A 740 -24.40 -5.50 -12.59
C TYR A 740 -24.22 -4.10 -13.18
N ALA A 741 -25.29 -3.44 -13.53
CA ALA A 741 -25.25 -2.05 -13.97
C ALA A 741 -24.78 -1.11 -12.86
N GLN A 742 -25.29 -1.26 -11.63
CA GLN A 742 -24.83 -0.52 -10.47
C GLN A 742 -23.37 -0.81 -10.14
N THR A 743 -22.95 -2.06 -10.19
CA THR A 743 -21.55 -2.45 -9.89
C THR A 743 -20.57 -1.94 -10.95
N LEU A 744 -20.96 -1.87 -12.22
CA LEU A 744 -20.19 -1.25 -13.31
C LEU A 744 -19.98 0.24 -13.06
N ILE A 745 -21.05 0.94 -12.70
CA ILE A 745 -21.04 2.36 -12.40
C ILE A 745 -20.20 2.65 -11.15
N GLU A 746 -20.38 1.86 -10.10
CA GLU A 746 -19.70 2.05 -8.82
C GLU A 746 -18.20 1.73 -8.87
N ASP A 747 -17.81 0.64 -9.49
CA ASP A 747 -16.39 0.24 -9.59
C ASP A 747 -15.56 1.18 -10.48
N ASP A 748 -16.16 1.78 -11.51
CA ASP A 748 -15.43 2.68 -12.42
C ASP A 748 -15.56 4.16 -12.03
N LEU A 749 -16.60 4.55 -11.29
CA LEU A 749 -16.79 5.94 -10.84
C LEU A 749 -15.97 6.30 -9.59
N ASP A 750 -15.75 5.35 -8.70
CA ASP A 750 -15.04 5.60 -7.44
C ASP A 750 -13.50 5.49 -7.55
N HIS A 751 -13.00 4.96 -8.63
CA HIS A 751 -11.56 4.97 -8.92
C HIS A 751 -11.22 6.23 -9.70
N GLY A 752 -11.16 7.36 -8.96
CA GLY A 752 -10.66 8.61 -9.50
C GLY A 752 -9.37 8.38 -10.30
N TYR A 753 -9.31 8.97 -11.45
CA TYR A 753 -8.24 8.80 -12.42
C TYR A 753 -7.10 9.77 -12.12
N SER A 754 -5.88 9.29 -11.88
CA SER A 754 -4.70 10.16 -11.87
C SER A 754 -4.10 10.21 -13.28
N GLU A 755 -4.02 11.39 -13.89
CA GLU A 755 -3.08 11.60 -14.99
C GLU A 755 -1.66 11.49 -14.41
N PRO A 756 -0.83 10.60 -14.89
CA PRO A 756 -0.35 10.35 -16.23
C PRO A 756 -0.43 8.89 -16.72
N ASN A 757 -1.28 8.08 -16.15
CA ASN A 757 -1.29 6.63 -16.43
C ASN A 757 -2.22 6.20 -17.57
N GLY A 758 -2.37 7.03 -18.60
CA GLY A 758 -2.97 6.59 -19.86
C GLY A 758 -4.47 6.75 -20.00
N ALA A 759 -5.10 7.72 -19.30
CA ALA A 759 -6.44 8.15 -19.67
C ALA A 759 -6.38 9.22 -20.77
N SER A 760 -7.08 9.00 -21.84
CA SER A 760 -7.34 10.07 -22.79
C SER A 760 -8.71 10.69 -22.52
N ASN A 761 -8.71 11.99 -22.29
CA ASN A 761 -9.93 12.82 -22.30
C ASN A 761 -10.53 12.83 -23.71
N LEU A 762 -11.83 13.14 -23.82
CA LEU A 762 -12.41 13.58 -25.10
C LEU A 762 -11.55 14.67 -25.77
N ALA A 763 -10.91 15.57 -25.00
CA ALA A 763 -9.95 16.57 -25.52
C ALA A 763 -8.68 15.94 -26.12
N ASN A 764 -8.24 14.77 -25.67
CA ASN A 764 -7.11 14.02 -26.25
C ASN A 764 -7.54 13.15 -27.47
N ALA A 765 -8.83 13.05 -27.74
CA ALA A 765 -9.33 12.44 -28.95
C ALA A 765 -8.81 13.17 -30.23
N VAL A 766 -8.54 14.47 -30.15
CA VAL A 766 -7.89 15.25 -31.19
C VAL A 766 -6.50 14.70 -31.50
N ASN A 767 -5.76 14.25 -30.50
CA ASN A 767 -4.45 13.58 -30.67
C ASN A 767 -4.57 12.18 -31.26
N LEU A 768 -5.75 11.55 -31.16
CA LEU A 768 -6.07 10.25 -31.77
C LEU A 768 -6.54 10.40 -33.23
N GLY A 769 -6.75 11.63 -33.72
CA GLY A 769 -7.27 11.89 -35.07
C GLY A 769 -8.74 11.50 -35.25
N VAL A 770 -9.51 11.42 -34.18
CA VAL A 770 -10.93 11.02 -34.16
C VAL A 770 -11.81 12.19 -33.79
N ASN A 771 -12.97 12.32 -34.45
CA ASN A 771 -13.94 13.36 -34.10
C ASN A 771 -14.48 13.13 -32.65
N PRO A 772 -14.38 14.12 -31.75
CA PRO A 772 -14.89 14.02 -30.39
C PRO A 772 -16.38 13.66 -30.28
N GLU A 773 -17.21 14.11 -31.21
CA GLU A 773 -18.65 13.79 -31.24
C GLU A 773 -18.92 12.32 -31.54
N ALA A 774 -18.15 11.73 -32.44
CA ALA A 774 -18.24 10.31 -32.76
C ALA A 774 -17.80 9.38 -31.62
N LEU A 775 -16.96 9.89 -30.72
CA LEU A 775 -16.54 9.16 -29.51
C LEU A 775 -17.68 9.01 -28.50
N GLY A 776 -18.49 10.06 -28.30
CA GLY A 776 -19.59 10.05 -27.35
C GLY A 776 -20.67 9.02 -27.63
N GLU A 777 -20.79 8.55 -28.90
CA GLU A 777 -21.76 7.53 -29.29
C GLU A 777 -21.27 6.09 -29.20
N LYS A 778 -19.94 5.86 -29.12
CA LYS A 778 -19.33 4.52 -29.15
C LYS A 778 -18.89 4.01 -27.78
N PHE A 779 -18.78 4.89 -26.76
CA PHE A 779 -18.22 4.54 -25.47
C PHE A 779 -19.22 4.57 -24.33
N LEU A 780 -19.06 3.60 -23.41
CA LEU A 780 -19.87 3.51 -22.22
C LEU A 780 -19.58 4.62 -21.19
N PHE A 781 -18.37 5.16 -21.18
CA PHE A 781 -17.90 6.20 -20.26
C PHE A 781 -17.34 7.41 -20.99
N ASP A 782 -17.30 8.57 -20.31
CA ASP A 782 -16.73 9.82 -20.85
C ASP A 782 -15.20 9.82 -20.92
N VAL A 783 -14.54 8.79 -20.38
CA VAL A 783 -13.09 8.61 -20.38
C VAL A 783 -12.73 7.19 -20.82
N LEU A 784 -11.74 7.10 -21.68
CA LEU A 784 -11.16 5.84 -22.13
C LEU A 784 -9.96 5.47 -21.28
N ARG A 785 -9.99 4.26 -20.75
CA ARG A 785 -8.88 3.70 -19.99
C ARG A 785 -8.15 2.64 -20.82
N TYR A 786 -6.83 2.72 -20.83
CA TYR A 786 -5.96 1.67 -21.36
C TYR A 786 -4.80 1.46 -20.38
N ASP A 787 -4.35 0.22 -20.26
CA ASP A 787 -3.31 -0.17 -19.30
C ASP A 787 -1.93 -0.41 -20.00
N SER A 788 -1.90 -0.33 -21.34
CA SER A 788 -0.68 -0.54 -22.13
C SER A 788 -0.73 0.20 -23.48
N GLN A 789 0.44 0.41 -24.09
CA GLN A 789 0.53 0.99 -25.44
C GLN A 789 -0.20 0.12 -26.48
N VAL A 790 -0.19 -1.20 -26.31
CA VAL A 790 -0.89 -2.15 -27.18
C VAL A 790 -2.40 -1.92 -27.15
N GLU A 791 -2.95 -1.69 -25.97
CA GLU A 791 -4.37 -1.34 -25.80
C GLU A 791 -4.70 0.02 -26.42
N PHE A 792 -3.81 1.01 -26.25
CA PHE A 792 -3.98 2.33 -26.87
C PHE A 792 -4.03 2.24 -28.38
N ASP A 793 -3.09 1.53 -29.00
CA ASP A 793 -3.04 1.35 -30.46
C ASP A 793 -4.26 0.60 -30.96
N PHE A 794 -4.71 -0.43 -30.24
CA PHE A 794 -5.95 -1.15 -30.53
C PHE A 794 -7.18 -0.23 -30.49
N LEU A 795 -7.30 0.60 -29.46
CA LEU A 795 -8.39 1.56 -29.30
C LEU A 795 -8.39 2.58 -30.43
N ARG A 796 -7.24 3.21 -30.71
CA ARG A 796 -7.11 4.18 -31.81
C ARG A 796 -7.58 3.57 -33.13
N ASP A 797 -7.15 2.37 -33.45
CA ASP A 797 -7.54 1.69 -34.69
C ASP A 797 -9.03 1.28 -34.68
N ALA A 798 -9.56 0.84 -33.54
CA ALA A 798 -10.98 0.54 -33.39
C ALA A 798 -11.89 1.76 -33.66
N LEU A 799 -11.47 2.92 -33.17
CA LEU A 799 -12.23 4.17 -33.31
C LEU A 799 -12.29 4.70 -34.72
N THR A 800 -11.25 4.45 -35.51
CA THR A 800 -11.22 4.89 -36.95
C THR A 800 -12.11 4.04 -37.84
N LEU A 801 -12.65 2.92 -37.35
CA LEU A 801 -13.48 2.02 -38.15
C LEU A 801 -14.96 2.34 -37.95
N ASP A 802 -15.66 2.74 -39.02
CA ASP A 802 -17.10 3.02 -39.00
C ASP A 802 -17.95 1.78 -38.65
N LYS A 803 -17.42 0.59 -38.92
CA LYS A 803 -18.07 -0.68 -38.60
C LYS A 803 -18.16 -0.94 -37.06
N VAL A 804 -17.29 -0.33 -36.26
CA VAL A 804 -17.34 -0.44 -34.79
C VAL A 804 -18.41 0.50 -34.25
N LYS A 805 -19.49 -0.06 -33.74
CA LYS A 805 -20.64 0.69 -33.19
C LYS A 805 -20.51 0.95 -31.70
N LEU A 806 -19.92 0.03 -30.95
CA LEU A 806 -19.74 0.13 -29.51
C LEU A 806 -18.47 -0.57 -29.10
N ILE A 807 -17.75 0.03 -28.16
CA ILE A 807 -16.59 -0.56 -27.50
C ILE A 807 -16.68 -0.29 -25.99
N ALA A 808 -16.50 -1.34 -25.19
CA ALA A 808 -16.48 -1.28 -23.74
C ALA A 808 -15.27 -2.03 -23.18
N LYS A 809 -14.49 -1.38 -22.30
CA LYS A 809 -13.49 -2.09 -21.51
C LYS A 809 -14.20 -2.92 -20.44
N LEU A 810 -13.89 -4.21 -20.38
CA LEU A 810 -14.51 -5.09 -19.39
C LEU A 810 -13.90 -4.83 -18.02
N PRO A 811 -14.73 -4.63 -16.98
CA PRO A 811 -14.25 -4.30 -15.65
C PRO A 811 -13.51 -5.47 -14.99
N SER A 812 -12.65 -5.17 -14.03
CA SER A 812 -11.80 -6.16 -13.35
C SER A 812 -12.58 -7.26 -12.61
N TRP A 813 -13.84 -7.03 -12.28
CA TRP A 813 -14.73 -8.04 -11.68
C TRP A 813 -15.40 -8.95 -12.71
N PHE A 814 -15.40 -8.59 -14.01
CA PHE A 814 -15.90 -9.46 -15.08
C PHE A 814 -14.90 -10.60 -15.29
N LYS A 815 -15.14 -11.73 -14.65
CA LYS A 815 -14.20 -12.85 -14.59
C LYS A 815 -14.84 -14.15 -15.05
N VAL A 816 -14.16 -14.80 -15.98
CA VAL A 816 -14.45 -16.16 -16.41
C VAL A 816 -13.71 -17.14 -15.49
N ASN A 817 -14.43 -18.11 -14.93
CA ASN A 817 -13.81 -19.16 -14.13
C ASN A 817 -13.10 -20.15 -15.04
N THR A 818 -11.84 -20.42 -14.76
CA THR A 818 -11.03 -21.40 -15.46
C THR A 818 -10.36 -22.37 -14.48
N PRO A 819 -9.93 -23.56 -14.90
CA PRO A 819 -9.19 -24.48 -14.03
C PRO A 819 -7.86 -23.91 -13.51
N LEU A 820 -7.37 -22.84 -14.14
CA LEU A 820 -6.10 -22.18 -13.85
C LEU A 820 -6.30 -20.87 -13.07
N GLY A 821 -7.48 -20.66 -12.54
CA GLY A 821 -7.88 -19.44 -11.86
C GLY A 821 -8.74 -18.51 -12.71
N LYS A 822 -9.09 -17.36 -12.17
CA LYS A 822 -9.98 -16.41 -12.85
C LYS A 822 -9.26 -15.72 -14.02
N TYR A 823 -9.99 -15.54 -15.13
CA TYR A 823 -9.54 -14.85 -16.34
C TYR A 823 -10.44 -13.62 -16.57
N ASN A 824 -9.86 -12.48 -16.93
CA ASN A 824 -10.56 -11.24 -17.24
C ASN A 824 -10.16 -10.81 -18.66
N PRO A 825 -11.05 -10.86 -19.64
CA PRO A 825 -10.78 -10.31 -20.97
C PRO A 825 -10.80 -8.79 -20.96
N ASP A 826 -10.12 -8.17 -21.95
CA ASP A 826 -9.92 -6.72 -21.98
C ASP A 826 -11.13 -5.94 -22.50
N TRP A 827 -11.70 -6.35 -23.64
CA TRP A 827 -12.68 -5.55 -24.40
C TRP A 827 -13.88 -6.33 -24.86
N ALA A 828 -15.05 -5.68 -24.88
CA ALA A 828 -16.24 -6.13 -25.58
C ALA A 828 -16.61 -5.11 -26.67
N LEU A 829 -16.86 -5.59 -27.88
CA LEU A 829 -17.17 -4.79 -29.06
C LEU A 829 -18.47 -5.23 -29.71
N LEU A 830 -19.15 -4.24 -30.32
CA LEU A 830 -20.24 -4.45 -31.26
C LEU A 830 -19.81 -3.96 -32.64
N ILE A 831 -19.73 -4.87 -33.61
CA ILE A 831 -19.31 -4.56 -34.98
C ILE A 831 -20.46 -4.81 -35.92
N ASN A 832 -20.73 -3.86 -36.83
CA ASN A 832 -21.69 -4.02 -37.91
C ASN A 832 -20.95 -4.50 -39.19
N LYS A 833 -21.38 -5.63 -39.69
CA LYS A 833 -20.84 -6.17 -40.93
C LYS A 833 -21.89 -6.01 -42.05
N ASP A 834 -21.54 -5.23 -43.07
CA ASP A 834 -22.32 -5.03 -44.31
C ASP A 834 -23.78 -4.57 -44.14
N GLY A 835 -24.06 -3.84 -43.04
CA GLY A 835 -25.34 -3.13 -42.83
C GLY A 835 -26.49 -3.94 -42.28
N THR A 836 -26.36 -5.23 -42.02
CA THR A 836 -27.47 -6.10 -41.60
C THR A 836 -27.31 -6.90 -40.33
N ASP A 837 -26.09 -7.27 -39.92
CA ASP A 837 -25.88 -8.11 -38.72
C ASP A 837 -24.85 -7.53 -37.76
N ASN A 838 -25.24 -7.39 -36.50
CA ASN A 838 -24.35 -7.00 -35.40
C ASN A 838 -23.59 -8.23 -34.89
N ILE A 839 -22.25 -8.20 -35.03
CA ILE A 839 -21.38 -9.23 -34.47
C ILE A 839 -20.94 -8.78 -33.09
N TYR A 840 -21.15 -9.62 -32.10
CA TYR A 840 -20.70 -9.42 -30.72
C TYR A 840 -19.34 -10.04 -30.56
N PHE A 841 -18.40 -9.31 -29.96
CA PHE A 841 -16.99 -9.64 -29.99
C PHE A 841 -16.32 -9.41 -28.67
N ILE A 842 -15.51 -10.36 -28.21
CA ILE A 842 -14.58 -10.18 -27.10
C ILE A 842 -13.17 -10.14 -27.66
N ALA A 843 -12.42 -9.10 -27.30
CA ALA A 843 -11.03 -8.95 -27.70
C ALA A 843 -10.10 -8.99 -26.48
N GLU A 844 -9.00 -9.68 -26.64
CA GLU A 844 -7.88 -9.72 -25.70
C GLU A 844 -6.66 -9.09 -26.38
N THR A 845 -6.19 -7.98 -25.84
CA THR A 845 -5.08 -7.23 -26.41
C THR A 845 -3.74 -7.75 -25.90
N LYS A 846 -2.97 -8.36 -26.79
CA LYS A 846 -1.65 -8.89 -26.47
C LYS A 846 -0.63 -8.46 -27.52
N ALA A 847 0.64 -8.32 -27.10
CA ALA A 847 1.74 -8.03 -28.00
C ALA A 847 1.87 -9.10 -29.09
N ALA A 848 2.39 -8.73 -30.23
CA ALA A 848 2.50 -9.59 -31.41
C ALA A 848 3.25 -10.92 -31.16
N ASN A 849 4.17 -10.94 -30.20
CA ASN A 849 4.96 -12.10 -29.79
C ASN A 849 4.34 -12.92 -28.61
N PHE A 850 3.11 -12.61 -28.16
CA PHE A 850 2.48 -13.31 -27.06
C PHE A 850 2.33 -14.81 -27.28
N ALA A 851 2.04 -15.22 -28.52
CA ALA A 851 1.91 -16.64 -28.89
C ALA A 851 3.21 -17.44 -28.67
N THR A 852 4.37 -16.79 -28.78
CA THR A 852 5.70 -17.42 -28.66
C THR A 852 6.33 -17.17 -27.28
N ASN A 853 6.20 -15.96 -26.71
CA ASN A 853 6.92 -15.52 -25.51
C ASN A 853 6.02 -15.30 -24.29
N GLY A 854 4.68 -15.41 -24.42
CA GLY A 854 3.75 -15.29 -23.29
C GLY A 854 3.92 -16.43 -22.30
N ARG A 855 3.68 -16.17 -21.01
CA ARG A 855 3.68 -17.23 -19.98
C ARG A 855 2.66 -18.31 -20.33
N GLU A 856 3.02 -19.57 -20.22
CA GLU A 856 2.15 -20.72 -20.59
C GLU A 856 0.80 -20.68 -19.87
N VAL A 857 0.79 -20.30 -18.60
CA VAL A 857 -0.47 -20.17 -17.81
C VAL A 857 -1.37 -19.06 -18.35
N GLU A 858 -0.84 -17.93 -18.82
CA GLU A 858 -1.64 -16.85 -19.40
C GLU A 858 -2.21 -17.25 -20.76
N ARG A 859 -1.40 -17.91 -21.62
CA ARG A 859 -1.90 -18.47 -22.87
C ARG A 859 -3.02 -19.48 -22.63
N ALA A 860 -2.84 -20.32 -21.62
CA ALA A 860 -3.83 -21.31 -21.22
C ALA A 860 -5.15 -20.67 -20.73
N LYS A 861 -5.10 -19.60 -19.96
CA LYS A 861 -6.29 -18.84 -19.55
C LYS A 861 -6.99 -18.18 -20.74
N THR A 862 -6.23 -17.65 -21.69
CA THR A 862 -6.77 -17.04 -22.90
C THR A 862 -7.51 -18.08 -23.77
N GLU A 863 -6.96 -19.29 -23.91
CA GLU A 863 -7.67 -20.39 -24.60
C GLU A 863 -8.93 -20.85 -23.84
N CYS A 864 -8.91 -20.89 -22.52
CA CYS A 864 -10.14 -21.12 -21.74
C CYS A 864 -11.19 -20.03 -21.99
N GLY A 865 -10.77 -18.75 -22.06
CA GLY A 865 -11.65 -17.63 -22.42
C GLY A 865 -12.28 -17.83 -23.80
N LYS A 866 -11.49 -18.24 -24.80
CA LYS A 866 -11.97 -18.53 -26.14
C LYS A 866 -13.05 -19.61 -26.14
N LEU A 867 -12.79 -20.74 -25.46
CA LEU A 867 -13.79 -21.82 -25.34
C LEU A 867 -15.07 -21.37 -24.63
N HIS A 868 -14.92 -20.54 -23.58
CA HIS A 868 -16.07 -19.97 -22.87
C HIS A 868 -16.95 -19.11 -23.78
N PHE A 869 -16.36 -18.16 -24.51
CA PHE A 869 -17.14 -17.22 -25.33
C PHE A 869 -17.66 -17.84 -26.62
N ILE A 870 -16.82 -18.59 -27.35
CA ILE A 870 -17.23 -19.18 -28.63
C ILE A 870 -18.19 -20.36 -28.42
N ASP A 871 -17.80 -21.34 -27.60
CA ASP A 871 -18.54 -22.61 -27.52
C ASP A 871 -19.80 -22.50 -26.67
N ALA A 872 -19.70 -21.83 -25.47
CA ALA A 872 -20.83 -21.76 -24.55
C ALA A 872 -21.77 -20.57 -24.79
N LEU A 873 -21.23 -19.40 -25.17
CA LEU A 873 -21.99 -18.17 -25.31
C LEU A 873 -22.27 -17.76 -26.77
N GLN A 874 -21.63 -18.42 -27.73
CA GLN A 874 -21.73 -18.10 -29.16
C GLN A 874 -21.39 -16.61 -29.44
N VAL A 875 -20.30 -16.15 -28.82
CA VAL A 875 -19.73 -14.82 -28.97
C VAL A 875 -18.36 -14.97 -29.58
N ASP A 876 -18.06 -14.23 -30.62
CA ASP A 876 -16.75 -14.24 -31.25
C ASP A 876 -15.66 -13.76 -30.29
N TYR A 877 -14.51 -14.42 -30.31
CA TYR A 877 -13.40 -14.12 -29.42
C TYR A 877 -12.08 -14.12 -30.19
N LYS A 878 -11.29 -13.08 -30.03
CA LYS A 878 -9.95 -12.99 -30.68
C LYS A 878 -8.89 -12.45 -29.70
N VAL A 879 -7.66 -12.90 -29.97
CA VAL A 879 -6.44 -12.46 -29.31
C VAL A 879 -5.57 -11.77 -30.34
N GLY A 880 -5.11 -10.55 -30.01
CA GLY A 880 -4.19 -9.78 -30.85
C GLY A 880 -4.33 -8.28 -30.70
N CYS A 881 -3.47 -7.54 -31.39
CA CYS A 881 -3.43 -6.08 -31.36
C CYS A 881 -4.03 -5.42 -32.61
N ASP A 882 -4.35 -6.19 -33.66
CA ASP A 882 -4.82 -5.63 -34.93
C ASP A 882 -6.31 -5.83 -35.12
N ILE A 883 -7.07 -4.77 -34.90
CA ILE A 883 -8.51 -4.77 -35.16
C ILE A 883 -8.88 -4.81 -36.63
N LYS A 884 -7.94 -4.43 -37.53
CA LYS A 884 -8.15 -4.49 -39.00
C LYS A 884 -8.21 -5.92 -39.48
N ALA A 885 -7.63 -6.84 -38.77
CA ALA A 885 -7.70 -8.29 -39.01
C ALA A 885 -9.03 -8.92 -38.54
N LEU A 886 -9.96 -8.15 -38.03
CA LEU A 886 -11.31 -8.58 -37.66
C LEU A 886 -12.31 -8.48 -38.85
N ASN A 887 -11.90 -8.99 -39.99
CA ASN A 887 -12.79 -9.09 -41.15
C ASN A 887 -13.58 -10.39 -41.19
#